data_01eaf685b0a4ab06bd53ca2b53c18cb3
#
_entry.id   01eaf685b0a4ab06bd53ca2b53c18cb3
#
_cell.length_a   1.000
_cell.length_b   1.000
_cell.length_c   1.000
_cell.angle_alpha   90.00
_cell.angle_beta   90.00
_cell.angle_gamma   90.00
#
_symmetry.space_group_name_H-M   'P 1'
#
loop_
_entity.id
_entity.type
_entity.pdbx_description
1 polymer ?
#
loop_
_entity_poly.entity_id
_entity_poly.type
_entity_poly.pdbx_seq_one_letter_code
_entity_poly.pdbx_strand_id
1 'polypeptide(L)'
;MNGRVQGNRRNRGVNGRFTLRMQKKLVVLFLFVLSAFVGLGLRLVSINKDDGARYEKQVLSQQTYDSKTIPFRRGDILDSKGTKLAASEKVYNVILDAKVMRDRDGKYIEPTIEAVQKELGLDTGIIRSRLESHPDSSYYVLAKQMTYEEIRGFKELQEDEEAGANIKGIWFEEEYRRIYPNGRLACDLIGFTRSDNSGLYGLEQYYNNVLSGTAGREYGYLNDDAALERTTIAAVDGNSIVTTIDVNIQSIVEKYLRKFNEEYKDNFVERNGSNNTACIIMEVNTGNILAMASYPDFDLNDRMNPEDLYGMPMVNDVGNVVQGEYLTPETFNALDSNLKMQQFNALWRNFCINDTYEPGSVAKPFTVAAALDSGKITGDEYFNCNGVREIGGYPIKCHNKWGDGEVSVAQAVEISCNVAMMDIAAMTGRETYIDYQHIFNFGLKTNIDLWGESRTSNLVYDINSIGPTELATNSFGQGYNVTMIQMITGFCSLINGGNYYEPHVVSKIISPSGATVQNIEPRLLKQTISTSVSEKIKEYCNLVVSGENGTGKTARPAGYLIGGKTGTAETLPRKNNEYVVSFMGYAPADDPQIAIYVVVDRPNVQYQDDAKFATGIVRNILTEVLPYMGIFMTEELTDKERKELEDLQQEIMSPVAPEEEGQEGAEGEEGGNNGEGTGANGEEGSNGTPGNGEEGSNGTSGTGEEGNNGTSGDGEEGEKAVRSTIWKSFPIDPESGYAKDPETGTLVDPETGHVVAGGDDSTPAGLGSAGGNRTDSEEDNSPF
;
A
#
# COMPACT_ATOMS: atom_id res chain seq x y z
N MET A 1 9.79 20.73 85.21
CA MET A 1 8.74 20.31 86.14
C MET A 1 7.84 19.31 85.41
N ASN A 2 8.04 18.08 85.76
CA ASN A 2 7.07 17.08 86.22
C ASN A 2 5.89 16.84 85.28
N GLY A 3 5.54 15.64 84.92
CA GLY A 3 5.88 14.32 85.42
C GLY A 3 5.28 13.22 84.52
N ARG A 4 5.89 12.08 84.57
CA ARG A 4 5.46 10.79 84.05
C ARG A 4 4.07 10.38 84.54
N VAL A 5 3.27 9.71 83.64
CA VAL A 5 2.51 8.51 84.01
C VAL A 5 2.50 7.50 82.88
N GLN A 6 3.06 6.36 83.19
CA GLN A 6 2.98 5.11 82.37
C GLN A 6 1.58 4.50 82.53
N GLY A 7 0.96 4.16 81.42
CA GLY A 7 -0.26 3.36 81.42
C GLY A 7 -0.04 2.05 80.63
N ASN A 8 0.18 1.02 81.43
CA ASN A 8 0.35 -0.37 81.05
C ASN A 8 -0.97 -0.93 80.47
N ARG A 9 -1.04 -1.18 79.18
CA ARG A 9 -2.16 -1.96 78.53
C ARG A 9 -1.75 -3.42 78.41
N ARG A 10 -2.28 -4.21 79.32
CA ARG A 10 -2.26 -5.68 79.28
C ARG A 10 -2.98 -6.21 78.02
N ASN A 11 -2.28 -6.95 77.17
CA ASN A 11 -2.85 -7.84 76.21
C ASN A 11 -3.70 -8.91 76.94
N ARG A 12 -5.00 -8.87 76.77
CA ARG A 12 -5.88 -9.97 77.11
C ARG A 12 -6.08 -10.83 75.80
N GLY A 13 -5.36 -11.91 75.71
CA GLY A 13 -5.66 -13.01 74.79
C GLY A 13 -7.04 -13.57 75.14
N VAL A 14 -7.97 -13.45 74.22
CA VAL A 14 -9.28 -14.07 74.31
C VAL A 14 -9.14 -15.50 73.80
N ASN A 15 -8.70 -16.40 74.71
CA ASN A 15 -8.90 -17.84 74.54
C ASN A 15 -10.34 -18.22 74.89
N GLY A 16 -11.31 -17.88 74.04
CA GLY A 16 -12.70 -18.29 74.27
C GLY A 16 -12.86 -19.78 73.86
N ARG A 17 -12.76 -20.67 74.89
CA ARG A 17 -13.22 -22.03 74.71
C ARG A 17 -14.71 -22.00 74.43
N PHE A 18 -15.15 -22.60 73.28
CA PHE A 18 -16.53 -22.74 72.94
C PHE A 18 -17.30 -23.46 74.08
N THR A 19 -18.18 -22.72 74.75
CA THR A 19 -19.01 -23.31 75.79
C THR A 19 -20.07 -24.20 75.24
N LEU A 20 -20.47 -25.26 75.94
CA LEU A 20 -21.54 -26.20 75.52
C LEU A 20 -22.84 -25.47 75.11
N ARG A 21 -23.13 -24.31 75.63
CA ARG A 21 -24.27 -23.47 75.22
C ARG A 21 -24.04 -22.82 73.86
N MET A 22 -22.81 -22.41 73.51
CA MET A 22 -22.49 -21.89 72.17
C MET A 22 -22.48 -22.98 71.12
N GLN A 23 -21.99 -24.18 71.45
CA GLN A 23 -22.06 -25.34 70.55
C GLN A 23 -23.52 -25.74 70.25
N LYS A 24 -24.41 -25.77 71.27
CA LYS A 24 -25.83 -26.00 71.06
C LYS A 24 -26.49 -24.94 70.19
N LYS A 25 -26.16 -23.64 70.35
CA LYS A 25 -26.67 -22.56 69.48
C LYS A 25 -26.16 -22.71 68.04
N LEU A 26 -24.90 -23.11 67.85
CA LEU A 26 -24.32 -23.35 66.54
C LEU A 26 -24.99 -24.57 65.84
N VAL A 27 -25.27 -25.66 66.58
CA VAL A 27 -25.98 -26.81 66.06
C VAL A 27 -27.41 -26.42 65.67
N VAL A 28 -28.10 -25.61 66.47
CA VAL A 28 -29.45 -25.14 66.14
C VAL A 28 -29.43 -24.23 64.94
N LEU A 29 -28.45 -23.33 64.81
CA LEU A 29 -28.27 -22.49 63.65
C LEU A 29 -27.96 -23.33 62.38
N PHE A 30 -27.07 -24.32 62.51
CA PHE A 30 -26.75 -25.22 61.43
C PHE A 30 -28.00 -26.05 60.96
N LEU A 31 -28.80 -26.55 61.91
CA LEU A 31 -30.04 -27.25 61.57
C LEU A 31 -31.06 -26.34 60.88
N PHE A 32 -31.12 -25.03 61.29
CA PHE A 32 -31.99 -24.05 60.67
C PHE A 32 -31.53 -23.75 59.23
N VAL A 33 -30.24 -23.54 59.01
CA VAL A 33 -29.66 -23.36 57.66
C VAL A 33 -29.83 -24.57 56.81
N LEU A 34 -29.62 -25.77 57.38
CA LEU A 34 -29.85 -27.04 56.65
C LEU A 34 -31.33 -27.22 56.26
N SER A 35 -32.28 -26.87 57.17
CA SER A 35 -33.72 -26.88 56.85
C SER A 35 -34.06 -25.87 55.76
N ALA A 36 -33.43 -24.69 55.76
CA ALA A 36 -33.63 -23.71 54.71
C ALA A 36 -33.13 -24.23 53.34
N PHE A 37 -31.95 -24.89 53.30
CA PHE A 37 -31.45 -25.53 52.07
C PHE A 37 -32.33 -26.70 51.62
N VAL A 38 -32.85 -27.52 52.52
CA VAL A 38 -33.80 -28.57 52.18
C VAL A 38 -35.10 -27.95 51.64
N GLY A 39 -35.60 -26.87 52.22
CA GLY A 39 -36.77 -26.15 51.73
C GLY A 39 -36.54 -25.54 50.35
N LEU A 40 -35.37 -24.96 50.10
CA LEU A 40 -34.96 -24.47 48.78
C LEU A 40 -34.84 -25.61 47.77
N GLY A 41 -34.27 -26.76 48.15
CA GLY A 41 -34.18 -27.94 47.32
C GLY A 41 -35.57 -28.50 46.93
N LEU A 42 -36.48 -28.60 47.91
CA LEU A 42 -37.86 -29.01 47.65
C LEU A 42 -38.61 -28.00 46.76
N ARG A 43 -38.34 -26.68 46.96
CA ARG A 43 -38.94 -25.66 46.10
C ARG A 43 -38.40 -25.75 44.64
N LEU A 44 -37.11 -26.02 44.45
CA LEU A 44 -36.50 -26.25 43.13
C LEU A 44 -37.10 -27.50 42.47
N VAL A 45 -37.28 -28.57 43.21
CA VAL A 45 -37.93 -29.79 42.67
C VAL A 45 -39.39 -29.53 42.29
N SER A 46 -40.15 -28.75 43.09
CA SER A 46 -41.51 -28.35 42.76
C SER A 46 -41.55 -27.48 41.48
N ILE A 47 -40.68 -26.47 41.39
CA ILE A 47 -40.58 -25.63 40.17
C ILE A 47 -40.25 -26.51 38.95
N ASN A 48 -39.29 -27.42 39.08
CA ASN A 48 -38.92 -28.29 37.98
C ASN A 48 -40.05 -29.26 37.57
N LYS A 49 -40.85 -29.69 38.50
CA LYS A 49 -41.98 -30.62 38.26
C LYS A 49 -43.21 -29.91 37.69
N ASP A 50 -43.53 -28.73 38.22
CA ASP A 50 -44.75 -27.97 37.87
C ASP A 50 -44.55 -27.09 36.63
N ASP A 51 -43.36 -26.45 36.51
CA ASP A 51 -43.01 -25.52 35.46
C ASP A 51 -41.90 -26.04 34.53
N GLY A 52 -41.34 -27.23 34.75
CA GLY A 52 -40.19 -27.76 34.00
C GLY A 52 -40.44 -27.85 32.51
N ALA A 53 -41.62 -28.33 32.12
CA ALA A 53 -42.01 -28.40 30.70
C ALA A 53 -42.16 -26.99 30.05
N ARG A 54 -42.57 -26.00 30.85
CA ARG A 54 -42.66 -24.60 30.42
C ARG A 54 -41.26 -23.99 30.23
N TYR A 55 -40.35 -24.22 31.16
CA TYR A 55 -38.96 -23.76 31.06
C TYR A 55 -38.21 -24.52 29.96
N GLU A 56 -38.44 -25.81 29.78
CA GLU A 56 -37.87 -26.58 28.68
C GLU A 56 -38.36 -26.07 27.32
N LYS A 57 -39.65 -25.73 27.22
CA LYS A 57 -40.23 -25.11 26.02
C LYS A 57 -39.68 -23.71 25.79
N GLN A 58 -39.40 -22.94 26.86
CA GLN A 58 -38.80 -21.63 26.81
C GLN A 58 -37.31 -21.71 26.41
N VAL A 59 -36.55 -22.69 26.88
CA VAL A 59 -35.18 -22.98 26.46
C VAL A 59 -35.14 -23.49 25.03
N LEU A 60 -36.04 -24.35 24.62
CA LEU A 60 -36.19 -24.83 23.24
C LEU A 60 -36.63 -23.70 22.30
N SER A 61 -37.50 -22.79 22.75
CA SER A 61 -37.84 -21.57 21.96
C SER A 61 -36.67 -20.58 21.85
N GLN A 62 -35.82 -20.55 22.86
CA GLN A 62 -34.55 -19.80 22.79
C GLN A 62 -33.50 -20.43 21.85
N GLN A 63 -33.64 -21.72 21.52
CA GLN A 63 -32.76 -22.41 20.56
C GLN A 63 -33.22 -22.27 19.10
N THR A 64 -34.43 -21.85 18.83
CA THR A 64 -34.92 -21.50 17.49
C THR A 64 -34.68 -19.98 17.22
N TYR A 65 -33.42 -19.55 17.28
CA TYR A 65 -33.06 -18.20 16.92
C TYR A 65 -32.98 -18.05 15.40
N ASP A 66 -33.91 -17.32 14.83
CA ASP A 66 -33.73 -16.69 13.53
C ASP A 66 -32.93 -15.44 13.78
N SER A 67 -31.59 -15.56 13.68
CA SER A 67 -30.68 -14.44 13.91
C SER A 67 -30.20 -13.91 12.56
N LYS A 68 -30.63 -12.70 12.20
CA LYS A 68 -30.19 -12.01 10.99
C LYS A 68 -29.15 -10.95 11.38
N THR A 69 -28.00 -10.98 10.72
CA THR A 69 -27.00 -9.91 10.83
C THR A 69 -27.47 -8.69 10.02
N ILE A 70 -27.37 -7.50 10.61
CA ILE A 70 -27.60 -6.24 9.93
C ILE A 70 -26.22 -5.68 9.56
N PRO A 71 -25.89 -5.57 8.27
CA PRO A 71 -24.58 -5.09 7.86
C PRO A 71 -24.40 -3.60 8.23
N PHE A 72 -23.17 -3.21 8.56
CA PHE A 72 -22.78 -1.82 8.71
C PHE A 72 -22.28 -1.27 7.38
N ARG A 73 -22.37 0.03 7.20
CA ARG A 73 -21.75 0.77 6.10
C ARG A 73 -20.31 1.11 6.50
N ARG A 74 -19.33 0.69 5.67
CA ARG A 74 -17.93 1.11 5.82
C ARG A 74 -17.80 2.59 5.48
N GLY A 75 -17.03 3.36 6.27
CA GLY A 75 -16.83 4.78 6.08
C GLY A 75 -16.19 5.12 4.72
N ASP A 76 -16.50 6.29 4.19
CA ASP A 76 -15.97 6.76 2.92
C ASP A 76 -14.50 7.23 3.09
N ILE A 77 -13.69 7.12 2.02
CA ILE A 77 -12.39 7.77 1.90
C ILE A 77 -12.58 8.95 0.96
N LEU A 78 -12.25 10.14 1.43
CA LEU A 78 -12.46 11.41 0.72
C LEU A 78 -11.11 12.06 0.42
N ASP A 79 -11.00 12.77 -0.69
CA ASP A 79 -9.89 13.67 -0.96
C ASP A 79 -9.95 14.92 -0.06
N SER A 80 -8.97 15.80 -0.17
CA SER A 80 -8.88 17.04 0.62
C SER A 80 -10.08 18.00 0.40
N LYS A 81 -10.78 17.87 -0.70
CA LYS A 81 -11.94 18.70 -1.11
C LYS A 81 -13.30 18.03 -0.94
N GLY A 82 -13.30 16.77 -0.46
CA GLY A 82 -14.50 15.99 -0.21
C GLY A 82 -14.96 15.11 -1.36
N THR A 83 -14.16 14.96 -2.42
CA THR A 83 -14.41 14.01 -3.51
C THR A 83 -14.22 12.58 -2.99
N LYS A 84 -15.15 11.67 -3.34
CA LYS A 84 -15.07 10.29 -2.90
C LYS A 84 -14.03 9.50 -3.68
N LEU A 85 -13.03 9.01 -2.98
CA LEU A 85 -12.02 8.07 -3.49
C LEU A 85 -12.47 6.62 -3.29
N ALA A 86 -13.14 6.33 -2.15
CA ALA A 86 -13.76 5.04 -1.90
C ALA A 86 -15.09 5.27 -1.16
N ALA A 87 -16.11 4.50 -1.53
CA ALA A 87 -17.45 4.58 -0.95
C ALA A 87 -18.05 3.18 -0.77
N SER A 88 -19.12 3.08 0.04
CA SER A 88 -19.87 1.85 0.22
C SER A 88 -21.25 2.02 -0.39
N GLU A 89 -21.56 1.20 -1.39
CA GLU A 89 -22.86 1.12 -2.06
C GLU A 89 -23.69 0.02 -1.43
N LYS A 90 -24.99 0.30 -1.21
CA LYS A 90 -25.94 -0.69 -0.71
C LYS A 90 -26.35 -1.61 -1.86
N VAL A 91 -26.16 -2.93 -1.66
CA VAL A 91 -26.48 -3.97 -2.63
C VAL A 91 -27.30 -5.07 -1.96
N TYR A 92 -27.83 -5.97 -2.76
CA TYR A 92 -28.76 -7.01 -2.29
C TYR A 92 -28.36 -8.38 -2.83
N ASN A 93 -28.28 -9.35 -1.93
CA ASN A 93 -28.18 -10.76 -2.31
C ASN A 93 -29.60 -11.32 -2.50
N VAL A 94 -29.84 -11.99 -3.60
CA VAL A 94 -31.13 -12.64 -3.89
C VAL A 94 -31.14 -14.02 -3.28
N ILE A 95 -32.02 -14.24 -2.31
CA ILE A 95 -32.06 -15.47 -1.53
C ILE A 95 -33.28 -16.28 -1.91
N LEU A 96 -33.08 -17.57 -2.20
CA LEU A 96 -34.14 -18.58 -2.42
C LEU A 96 -34.46 -19.30 -1.10
N ASP A 97 -35.72 -19.23 -0.70
CA ASP A 97 -36.34 -20.07 0.31
C ASP A 97 -37.18 -21.14 -0.38
N ALA A 98 -36.56 -22.29 -0.62
CA ALA A 98 -37.22 -23.42 -1.30
C ALA A 98 -38.41 -23.96 -0.50
N LYS A 99 -38.32 -23.93 0.82
CA LYS A 99 -39.41 -24.41 1.72
C LYS A 99 -40.67 -23.55 1.56
N VAL A 100 -40.53 -22.21 1.55
CA VAL A 100 -41.66 -21.29 1.34
C VAL A 100 -42.18 -21.39 -0.09
N MET A 101 -41.31 -21.52 -1.09
CA MET A 101 -41.73 -21.63 -2.49
C MET A 101 -42.56 -22.90 -2.77
N ARG A 102 -42.30 -23.97 -2.04
CA ARG A 102 -43.02 -25.27 -2.14
C ARG A 102 -44.27 -25.35 -1.29
N ASP A 103 -44.57 -24.38 -0.44
CA ASP A 103 -45.77 -24.38 0.38
C ASP A 103 -47.04 -24.43 -0.50
N ARG A 104 -48.15 -24.95 0.08
CA ARG A 104 -49.43 -25.11 -0.59
C ARG A 104 -49.37 -25.89 -1.90
N ASP A 105 -48.76 -27.07 -1.85
CA ASP A 105 -48.58 -27.97 -3.00
C ASP A 105 -47.84 -27.36 -4.19
N GLY A 106 -46.86 -26.43 -3.91
CA GLY A 106 -46.02 -25.81 -4.92
C GLY A 106 -46.69 -24.71 -5.72
N LYS A 107 -47.80 -24.16 -5.23
CA LYS A 107 -48.55 -23.09 -5.89
C LYS A 107 -47.69 -21.87 -6.28
N TYR A 108 -46.61 -21.61 -5.53
CA TYR A 108 -45.74 -20.42 -5.71
C TYR A 108 -44.60 -20.66 -6.69
N ILE A 109 -44.35 -21.91 -7.13
CA ILE A 109 -43.14 -22.27 -7.91
C ILE A 109 -43.15 -21.55 -9.26
N GLU A 110 -44.11 -21.81 -10.12
CA GLU A 110 -44.13 -21.27 -11.48
C GLU A 110 -44.26 -19.72 -11.52
N PRO A 111 -45.20 -19.10 -10.74
CA PRO A 111 -45.29 -17.66 -10.73
C PRO A 111 -44.00 -16.94 -10.27
N THR A 112 -43.31 -17.52 -9.27
CA THR A 112 -42.06 -16.94 -8.77
C THR A 112 -40.91 -17.14 -9.75
N ILE A 113 -40.83 -18.30 -10.41
CA ILE A 113 -39.82 -18.57 -11.46
C ILE A 113 -39.98 -17.60 -12.62
N GLU A 114 -41.22 -17.39 -13.13
CA GLU A 114 -41.50 -16.43 -14.20
C GLU A 114 -41.13 -15.02 -13.81
N ALA A 115 -41.42 -14.61 -12.56
CA ALA A 115 -41.06 -13.29 -12.05
C ALA A 115 -39.54 -13.12 -11.93
N VAL A 116 -38.81 -14.13 -11.43
CA VAL A 116 -37.35 -14.11 -11.34
C VAL A 116 -36.69 -13.98 -12.72
N GLN A 117 -37.19 -14.76 -13.69
CA GLN A 117 -36.65 -14.70 -15.05
C GLN A 117 -36.92 -13.34 -15.71
N LYS A 118 -38.12 -12.81 -15.55
CA LYS A 118 -38.54 -11.55 -16.20
C LYS A 118 -37.91 -10.31 -15.57
N GLU A 119 -37.93 -10.21 -14.26
CA GLU A 119 -37.56 -8.99 -13.55
C GLU A 119 -36.11 -8.99 -13.05
N LEU A 120 -35.50 -10.16 -12.80
CA LEU A 120 -34.11 -10.27 -12.33
C LEU A 120 -33.14 -10.85 -13.41
N GLY A 121 -33.70 -11.40 -14.52
CA GLY A 121 -32.85 -11.96 -15.59
C GLY A 121 -32.03 -13.21 -15.19
N LEU A 122 -32.36 -13.86 -14.05
CA LEU A 122 -31.57 -14.97 -13.53
C LEU A 122 -31.94 -16.31 -14.17
N ASP A 123 -30.93 -17.23 -14.23
CA ASP A 123 -31.15 -18.60 -14.69
C ASP A 123 -32.07 -19.39 -13.75
N THR A 124 -33.25 -19.73 -14.25
CA THR A 124 -34.25 -20.46 -13.48
C THR A 124 -33.98 -21.96 -13.37
N GLY A 125 -33.09 -22.52 -14.17
CA GLY A 125 -32.64 -23.90 -14.05
C GLY A 125 -32.05 -24.25 -12.69
N ILE A 126 -31.30 -23.30 -12.12
CA ILE A 126 -30.73 -23.41 -10.80
C ILE A 126 -31.84 -23.54 -9.73
N ILE A 127 -32.90 -22.72 -9.83
CA ILE A 127 -34.02 -22.72 -8.91
C ILE A 127 -34.69 -24.11 -8.91
N ARG A 128 -35.02 -24.64 -10.11
CA ARG A 128 -35.67 -25.96 -10.24
C ARG A 128 -34.81 -27.08 -9.65
N SER A 129 -33.50 -27.07 -9.98
CA SER A 129 -32.56 -28.06 -9.43
C SER A 129 -32.45 -27.97 -7.90
N ARG A 130 -32.52 -26.78 -7.32
CA ARG A 130 -32.48 -26.59 -5.85
C ARG A 130 -33.76 -27.02 -5.16
N LEU A 131 -34.93 -26.78 -5.76
CA LEU A 131 -36.22 -27.22 -5.25
C LEU A 131 -36.30 -28.74 -5.21
N GLU A 132 -35.66 -29.48 -6.12
CA GLU A 132 -35.60 -30.95 -6.13
C GLU A 132 -34.58 -31.49 -5.15
N SER A 133 -33.34 -30.92 -5.13
CA SER A 133 -32.24 -31.45 -4.32
C SER A 133 -32.31 -31.07 -2.84
N HIS A 134 -32.83 -29.88 -2.52
CA HIS A 134 -32.90 -29.32 -1.15
C HIS A 134 -34.25 -28.66 -0.86
N PRO A 135 -35.34 -29.45 -0.84
CA PRO A 135 -36.71 -28.95 -0.75
C PRO A 135 -37.03 -28.18 0.54
N ASP A 136 -36.33 -28.49 1.63
CA ASP A 136 -36.54 -27.91 2.96
C ASP A 136 -35.55 -26.75 3.28
N SER A 137 -34.72 -26.35 2.31
CA SER A 137 -33.76 -25.24 2.49
C SER A 137 -34.50 -23.91 2.52
N SER A 138 -34.24 -23.10 3.55
CA SER A 138 -34.76 -21.74 3.67
C SER A 138 -33.74 -20.68 3.20
N TYR A 139 -32.52 -21.08 2.82
CA TYR A 139 -31.47 -20.17 2.44
C TYR A 139 -30.59 -20.74 1.33
N TYR A 140 -30.62 -20.10 0.18
CA TYR A 140 -29.69 -20.34 -0.92
C TYR A 140 -29.50 -19.03 -1.71
N VAL A 141 -28.26 -18.59 -1.88
CA VAL A 141 -27.94 -17.37 -2.62
C VAL A 141 -28.02 -17.64 -4.11
N LEU A 142 -29.00 -17.07 -4.80
CA LEU A 142 -29.19 -17.16 -6.26
C LEU A 142 -28.29 -16.18 -7.01
N ALA A 143 -28.23 -14.94 -6.52
CA ALA A 143 -27.36 -13.90 -7.06
C ALA A 143 -26.82 -13.05 -5.91
N LYS A 144 -25.62 -12.50 -6.09
CA LYS A 144 -24.96 -11.64 -5.11
C LYS A 144 -24.86 -10.21 -5.61
N GLN A 145 -24.92 -9.28 -4.67
CA GLN A 145 -24.55 -7.87 -4.84
C GLN A 145 -25.29 -7.15 -5.99
N MET A 146 -26.55 -7.50 -6.22
CA MET A 146 -27.40 -6.77 -7.15
C MET A 146 -27.71 -5.38 -6.61
N THR A 147 -27.74 -4.39 -7.46
CA THR A 147 -28.10 -3.00 -7.12
C THR A 147 -29.61 -2.89 -6.86
N TYR A 148 -30.04 -1.79 -6.23
CA TYR A 148 -31.46 -1.54 -6.03
C TYR A 148 -32.23 -1.42 -7.36
N GLU A 149 -31.62 -0.82 -8.39
CA GLU A 149 -32.23 -0.70 -9.72
C GLU A 149 -32.51 -2.04 -10.36
N GLU A 150 -31.58 -3.00 -10.23
CA GLU A 150 -31.73 -4.35 -10.77
C GLU A 150 -32.81 -5.17 -10.07
N ILE A 151 -33.07 -4.94 -8.79
CA ILE A 151 -34.09 -5.68 -8.02
C ILE A 151 -35.43 -4.92 -7.90
N ARG A 152 -35.49 -3.65 -8.29
CA ARG A 152 -36.67 -2.78 -8.09
C ARG A 152 -37.93 -3.36 -8.70
N GLY A 153 -37.87 -3.81 -9.97
CA GLY A 153 -39.03 -4.36 -10.67
C GLY A 153 -39.61 -5.57 -9.96
N PHE A 154 -38.76 -6.46 -9.44
CA PHE A 154 -39.19 -7.63 -8.67
C PHE A 154 -39.79 -7.23 -7.33
N LYS A 155 -39.24 -6.27 -6.60
CA LYS A 155 -39.79 -5.75 -5.34
C LYS A 155 -41.14 -5.12 -5.53
N GLU A 156 -41.29 -4.24 -6.52
CA GLU A 156 -42.57 -3.62 -6.85
C GLU A 156 -43.63 -4.67 -7.19
N LEU A 157 -43.28 -5.69 -7.98
CA LEU A 157 -44.17 -6.81 -8.31
C LEU A 157 -44.51 -7.65 -7.06
N GLN A 158 -43.60 -7.85 -6.13
CA GLN A 158 -43.80 -8.62 -4.91
C GLN A 158 -44.70 -7.87 -3.90
N GLU A 159 -44.69 -6.55 -3.91
CA GLU A 159 -45.50 -5.67 -3.05
C GLU A 159 -46.94 -5.45 -3.61
N ASP A 160 -47.19 -5.72 -4.88
CA ASP A 160 -48.51 -5.66 -5.48
C ASP A 160 -49.43 -6.73 -4.89
N GLU A 161 -50.59 -6.34 -4.38
CA GLU A 161 -51.53 -7.23 -3.67
C GLU A 161 -52.11 -8.33 -4.58
N GLU A 162 -52.34 -8.04 -5.88
CA GLU A 162 -52.90 -8.96 -6.85
C GLU A 162 -51.83 -9.77 -7.59
N ALA A 163 -50.88 -9.10 -8.20
CA ALA A 163 -49.84 -9.73 -9.00
C ALA A 163 -48.81 -10.47 -8.13
N GLY A 164 -48.43 -9.92 -6.96
CA GLY A 164 -47.47 -10.46 -6.03
C GLY A 164 -48.01 -11.57 -5.07
N ALA A 165 -49.35 -11.78 -5.10
CA ALA A 165 -50.00 -12.74 -4.15
C ALA A 165 -49.41 -14.16 -4.19
N ASN A 166 -48.94 -14.60 -5.36
CA ASN A 166 -48.39 -15.93 -5.59
C ASN A 166 -46.84 -15.91 -5.79
N ILE A 167 -46.18 -14.78 -5.63
CA ILE A 167 -44.72 -14.66 -5.73
C ILE A 167 -44.12 -14.75 -4.31
N LYS A 168 -43.66 -15.95 -3.94
CA LYS A 168 -43.14 -16.25 -2.61
C LYS A 168 -41.90 -17.13 -2.69
N GLY A 169 -41.04 -17.05 -1.65
CA GLY A 169 -39.80 -17.83 -1.55
C GLY A 169 -38.58 -17.17 -2.16
N ILE A 170 -38.68 -15.89 -2.55
CA ILE A 170 -37.54 -15.05 -2.84
C ILE A 170 -37.55 -13.86 -1.87
N TRP A 171 -36.42 -13.57 -1.28
CA TRP A 171 -36.22 -12.38 -0.43
C TRP A 171 -34.81 -11.81 -0.64
N PHE A 172 -34.58 -10.59 -0.17
CA PHE A 172 -33.37 -9.83 -0.40
C PHE A 172 -32.63 -9.60 0.90
N GLU A 173 -31.35 -10.01 0.93
CA GLU A 173 -30.46 -9.74 2.03
C GLU A 173 -29.61 -8.51 1.69
N GLU A 174 -29.68 -7.50 2.54
CA GLU A 174 -28.90 -6.27 2.36
C GLU A 174 -27.43 -6.52 2.67
N GLU A 175 -26.55 -5.96 1.84
CA GLU A 175 -25.11 -5.99 1.98
C GLU A 175 -24.54 -4.64 1.52
N TYR A 176 -23.29 -4.36 1.84
CA TYR A 176 -22.58 -3.19 1.29
C TYR A 176 -21.40 -3.67 0.47
N ARG A 177 -21.34 -3.20 -0.78
CA ARG A 177 -20.22 -3.39 -1.69
C ARG A 177 -19.31 -2.17 -1.64
N ARG A 178 -18.00 -2.38 -1.51
CA ARG A 178 -17.01 -1.31 -1.63
C ARG A 178 -16.83 -0.94 -3.09
N ILE A 179 -16.89 0.34 -3.40
CA ILE A 179 -16.70 0.88 -4.75
C ILE A 179 -15.64 1.98 -4.72
N TYR A 180 -14.89 2.08 -5.80
CA TYR A 180 -13.84 3.05 -6.04
C TYR A 180 -14.20 3.85 -7.29
N PRO A 181 -14.88 5.03 -7.14
CA PRO A 181 -15.49 5.75 -8.26
C PRO A 181 -14.50 6.16 -9.35
N ASN A 182 -13.23 6.33 -8.99
CA ASN A 182 -12.17 6.76 -9.91
C ASN A 182 -11.30 5.60 -10.41
N GLY A 183 -11.73 4.35 -10.23
CA GLY A 183 -11.06 3.14 -10.72
C GLY A 183 -9.59 3.03 -10.30
N ARG A 184 -8.67 3.39 -11.19
CA ARG A 184 -7.22 3.28 -11.00
C ARG A 184 -6.59 4.37 -10.15
N LEU A 185 -7.29 5.51 -10.00
CA LEU A 185 -6.71 6.68 -9.33
C LEU A 185 -6.29 6.39 -7.89
N ALA A 186 -5.04 6.69 -7.54
CA ALA A 186 -4.43 6.48 -6.24
C ALA A 186 -4.54 5.02 -5.74
N CYS A 187 -4.51 4.03 -6.63
CA CYS A 187 -4.75 2.62 -6.30
C CYS A 187 -3.81 2.09 -5.21
N ASP A 188 -2.52 2.37 -5.29
CA ASP A 188 -1.52 1.93 -4.32
C ASP A 188 -1.68 2.59 -2.94
N LEU A 189 -2.22 3.81 -2.93
CA LEU A 189 -2.41 4.59 -1.72
C LEU A 189 -3.71 4.22 -1.02
N ILE A 190 -4.81 4.07 -1.78
CA ILE A 190 -6.12 3.72 -1.22
C ILE A 190 -6.11 2.28 -0.72
N GLY A 191 -5.58 1.34 -1.52
CA GLY A 191 -5.76 -0.08 -1.28
C GLY A 191 -7.20 -0.53 -1.53
N PHE A 192 -7.56 -1.73 -1.08
CA PHE A 192 -8.90 -2.29 -1.33
C PHE A 192 -9.39 -3.15 -0.16
N THR A 193 -10.65 -3.61 -0.24
CA THR A 193 -11.25 -4.50 0.75
C THR A 193 -11.30 -5.93 0.25
N ARG A 194 -11.25 -6.87 1.20
CA ARG A 194 -11.57 -8.29 0.97
C ARG A 194 -13.09 -8.48 0.90
N SER A 195 -13.49 -9.71 0.58
CA SER A 195 -14.91 -10.11 0.53
C SER A 195 -15.64 -10.01 1.88
N ASP A 196 -14.90 -10.03 3.00
CA ASP A 196 -15.42 -9.84 4.35
C ASP A 196 -15.50 -8.36 4.76
N ASN A 197 -15.28 -7.44 3.82
CA ASN A 197 -15.23 -5.99 4.03
C ASN A 197 -14.09 -5.50 4.92
N SER A 198 -13.07 -6.33 5.19
CA SER A 198 -11.83 -5.92 5.86
C SER A 198 -10.88 -5.28 4.85
N GLY A 199 -10.14 -4.24 5.29
CA GLY A 199 -9.17 -3.54 4.44
C GLY A 199 -7.91 -4.37 4.17
N LEU A 200 -7.38 -4.25 2.95
CA LEU A 200 -6.13 -4.86 2.51
C LEU A 200 -5.34 -3.84 1.70
N TYR A 201 -4.07 -3.64 2.05
CA TYR A 201 -3.19 -2.58 1.53
C TYR A 201 -3.67 -1.15 1.83
N GLY A 202 -2.77 -0.19 1.64
CA GLY A 202 -3.00 1.25 1.68
C GLY A 202 -3.77 1.77 2.90
N LEU A 203 -4.57 2.80 2.67
CA LEU A 203 -5.43 3.43 3.67
C LEU A 203 -6.53 2.49 4.18
N GLU A 204 -7.08 1.65 3.29
CA GLU A 204 -8.11 0.68 3.66
C GLU A 204 -7.65 -0.25 4.77
N GLN A 205 -6.38 -0.66 4.74
CA GLN A 205 -5.80 -1.53 5.77
C GLN A 205 -5.37 -0.73 7.01
N TYR A 206 -4.67 0.39 6.83
CA TYR A 206 -4.16 1.18 7.94
C TYR A 206 -5.28 1.72 8.82
N TYR A 207 -6.32 2.29 8.19
CA TYR A 207 -7.50 2.84 8.87
C TYR A 207 -8.67 1.85 8.99
N ASN A 208 -8.41 0.53 8.86
CA ASN A 208 -9.48 -0.46 8.89
C ASN A 208 -10.38 -0.35 10.14
N ASN A 209 -9.80 -0.10 11.32
CA ASN A 209 -10.56 0.03 12.57
C ASN A 209 -11.42 1.31 12.64
N VAL A 210 -11.05 2.35 11.87
CA VAL A 210 -11.80 3.61 11.78
C VAL A 210 -12.92 3.48 10.75
N LEU A 211 -12.60 2.90 9.59
CA LEU A 211 -13.52 2.74 8.48
C LEU A 211 -14.56 1.65 8.72
N SER A 212 -14.21 0.59 9.47
CA SER A 212 -15.16 -0.48 9.80
C SER A 212 -16.14 -0.02 10.87
N GLY A 213 -17.40 -0.39 10.67
CA GLY A 213 -18.45 -0.25 11.66
C GLY A 213 -18.63 -1.50 12.51
N THR A 214 -19.72 -1.57 13.23
CA THR A 214 -20.15 -2.75 13.99
C THR A 214 -21.47 -3.23 13.44
N ALA A 215 -21.52 -4.50 13.03
CA ALA A 215 -22.75 -5.12 12.54
C ALA A 215 -23.82 -5.17 13.63
N GLY A 216 -25.03 -4.84 13.25
CA GLY A 216 -26.21 -5.03 14.06
C GLY A 216 -26.72 -6.47 14.01
N ARG A 217 -27.72 -6.75 14.80
CA ARG A 217 -28.41 -8.05 14.83
C ARG A 217 -29.90 -7.89 15.04
N GLU A 218 -30.67 -8.64 14.31
CA GLU A 218 -32.08 -8.89 14.55
C GLU A 218 -32.26 -10.34 14.98
N TYR A 219 -32.88 -10.56 16.13
CA TYR A 219 -33.25 -11.89 16.60
C TYR A 219 -34.71 -11.93 16.96
N GLY A 220 -35.36 -12.99 16.50
CA GLY A 220 -36.71 -13.31 16.88
C GLY A 220 -36.72 -14.38 17.97
N TYR A 221 -37.57 -14.23 18.97
CA TYR A 221 -37.93 -15.28 19.93
C TYR A 221 -39.44 -15.40 20.01
N LEU A 222 -39.91 -16.62 20.26
CA LEU A 222 -41.31 -16.85 20.51
C LEU A 222 -41.59 -16.51 21.97
N ASN A 223 -42.51 -15.59 22.23
CA ASN A 223 -42.98 -15.29 23.57
C ASN A 223 -43.91 -16.39 24.12
N ASP A 224 -44.37 -16.26 25.37
CA ASP A 224 -45.24 -17.22 26.02
C ASP A 224 -46.58 -17.49 25.28
N ASP A 225 -46.99 -16.56 24.42
CA ASP A 225 -48.22 -16.66 23.60
C ASP A 225 -47.94 -17.19 22.18
N ALA A 226 -46.70 -17.72 21.94
CA ALA A 226 -46.22 -18.20 20.64
C ALA A 226 -46.21 -17.10 19.56
N ALA A 227 -46.22 -15.83 19.94
CA ALA A 227 -45.96 -14.70 19.04
C ALA A 227 -44.47 -14.46 18.90
N LEU A 228 -44.03 -14.18 17.64
CA LEU A 228 -42.65 -13.86 17.34
C LEU A 228 -42.36 -12.40 17.79
N GLU A 229 -41.59 -12.25 18.86
CA GLU A 229 -41.01 -10.95 19.24
C GLU A 229 -39.64 -10.78 18.60
N ARG A 230 -39.41 -9.65 17.97
CA ARG A 230 -38.13 -9.31 17.35
C ARG A 230 -37.41 -8.26 18.18
N THR A 231 -36.16 -8.50 18.50
CA THR A 231 -35.24 -7.53 19.09
C THR A 231 -34.20 -7.14 18.06
N THR A 232 -34.07 -5.84 17.78
CA THR A 232 -33.10 -5.32 16.83
C THR A 232 -32.04 -4.53 17.56
N ILE A 233 -30.78 -4.93 17.38
CA ILE A 233 -29.61 -4.11 17.68
C ILE A 233 -29.18 -3.46 16.36
N ALA A 234 -29.28 -2.15 16.27
CA ALA A 234 -28.90 -1.41 15.07
C ALA A 234 -27.42 -1.56 14.75
N ALA A 235 -27.06 -1.61 13.49
CA ALA A 235 -25.66 -1.50 13.07
C ALA A 235 -25.13 -0.09 13.38
N VAL A 236 -23.84 0.02 13.64
CA VAL A 236 -23.12 1.28 13.78
C VAL A 236 -22.16 1.39 12.60
N ASP A 237 -22.37 2.40 11.76
CA ASP A 237 -21.55 2.64 10.58
C ASP A 237 -20.15 3.11 10.97
N GLY A 238 -19.17 2.83 10.09
CA GLY A 238 -17.79 3.26 10.24
C GLY A 238 -17.63 4.76 10.03
N ASN A 239 -16.56 5.33 10.61
CA ASN A 239 -16.18 6.70 10.37
C ASN A 239 -15.49 6.84 9.01
N SER A 240 -15.67 8.00 8.37
CA SER A 240 -14.99 8.33 7.13
C SER A 240 -13.68 9.07 7.41
N ILE A 241 -12.73 8.99 6.49
CA ILE A 241 -11.47 9.74 6.54
C ILE A 241 -11.43 10.76 5.41
N VAL A 242 -10.85 11.93 5.70
CA VAL A 242 -10.51 12.95 4.70
C VAL A 242 -9.01 12.98 4.57
N THR A 243 -8.54 12.73 3.36
CA THR A 243 -7.10 12.69 3.06
C THR A 243 -6.54 14.08 2.80
N THR A 244 -5.22 14.18 2.68
CA THR A 244 -4.48 15.36 2.21
C THR A 244 -4.34 15.35 0.68
N ILE A 245 -4.69 14.24 0.04
CA ILE A 245 -4.61 14.05 -1.41
C ILE A 245 -5.55 15.03 -2.12
N ASP A 246 -5.06 15.66 -3.17
CA ASP A 246 -5.86 16.41 -4.12
C ASP A 246 -6.03 15.58 -5.40
N VAL A 247 -7.27 15.19 -5.71
CA VAL A 247 -7.61 14.36 -6.88
C VAL A 247 -7.05 14.93 -8.18
N ASN A 248 -7.05 16.25 -8.35
CA ASN A 248 -6.55 16.87 -9.59
C ASN A 248 -5.03 16.78 -9.68
N ILE A 249 -4.31 17.02 -8.56
CA ILE A 249 -2.85 16.87 -8.52
C ILE A 249 -2.48 15.40 -8.74
N GLN A 250 -3.19 14.47 -8.09
CA GLN A 250 -3.02 13.02 -8.26
C GLN A 250 -3.20 12.60 -9.72
N SER A 251 -4.28 13.07 -10.37
CA SER A 251 -4.59 12.76 -11.77
C SER A 251 -3.52 13.30 -12.73
N ILE A 252 -2.99 14.50 -12.46
CA ILE A 252 -1.88 15.07 -13.25
C ILE A 252 -0.63 14.21 -13.11
N VAL A 253 -0.30 13.80 -11.89
CA VAL A 253 0.85 12.92 -11.63
C VAL A 253 0.71 11.62 -12.42
N GLU A 254 -0.38 10.89 -12.23
CA GLU A 254 -0.62 9.60 -12.89
C GLU A 254 -0.63 9.70 -14.41
N LYS A 255 -1.23 10.77 -14.95
CA LYS A 255 -1.21 11.06 -16.40
C LYS A 255 0.21 11.06 -16.96
N TYR A 256 1.16 11.72 -16.30
CA TYR A 256 2.52 11.83 -16.80
C TYR A 256 3.38 10.59 -16.50
N LEU A 257 3.09 9.84 -15.42
CA LEU A 257 3.71 8.53 -15.20
C LEU A 257 3.29 7.54 -16.29
N ARG A 258 2.00 7.49 -16.62
CA ARG A 258 1.46 6.65 -17.68
C ARG A 258 1.98 7.05 -19.07
N LYS A 259 1.93 8.36 -19.39
CA LYS A 259 2.45 8.90 -20.67
C LYS A 259 3.91 8.50 -20.89
N PHE A 260 4.77 8.59 -19.86
CA PHE A 260 6.15 8.13 -19.95
C PHE A 260 6.26 6.63 -20.24
N ASN A 261 5.50 5.81 -19.53
CA ASN A 261 5.57 4.37 -19.71
C ASN A 261 5.00 3.91 -21.05
N GLU A 262 4.00 4.59 -21.59
CA GLU A 262 3.47 4.36 -22.94
C GLU A 262 4.48 4.78 -24.02
N GLU A 263 5.16 5.92 -23.85
CA GLU A 263 6.18 6.42 -24.79
C GLU A 263 7.35 5.46 -24.92
N TYR A 264 7.77 4.80 -23.82
CA TYR A 264 8.91 3.89 -23.79
C TYR A 264 8.53 2.41 -23.76
N LYS A 265 7.24 2.06 -23.90
CA LYS A 265 6.77 0.70 -23.99
C LYS A 265 7.39 0.03 -25.21
N ASP A 266 7.89 -1.19 -25.02
CA ASP A 266 8.49 -2.02 -26.07
C ASP A 266 9.64 -1.36 -26.87
N ASN A 267 10.26 -0.29 -26.30
CA ASN A 267 11.25 0.51 -27.00
C ASN A 267 12.61 -0.21 -27.15
N PHE A 268 13.07 -0.91 -26.13
CA PHE A 268 14.34 -1.66 -26.16
C PHE A 268 14.13 -3.16 -25.92
N VAL A 269 13.25 -3.52 -25.00
CA VAL A 269 12.80 -4.89 -24.71
C VAL A 269 11.27 -4.86 -24.65
N GLU A 270 10.62 -5.94 -25.06
CA GLU A 270 9.15 -6.10 -25.00
C GLU A 270 8.69 -6.12 -23.56
N ARG A 271 8.34 -4.95 -23.03
CA ARG A 271 7.87 -4.69 -21.66
C ARG A 271 7.37 -3.26 -21.49
N ASN A 272 6.89 -2.93 -20.28
CA ASN A 272 6.56 -1.55 -19.90
C ASN A 272 7.72 -0.59 -20.10
N GLY A 273 7.45 0.71 -20.17
CA GLY A 273 8.44 1.76 -20.35
C GLY A 273 9.47 1.87 -19.23
N SER A 274 9.20 1.24 -18.07
CA SER A 274 10.14 1.07 -16.96
C SER A 274 9.71 -0.14 -16.12
N ASN A 275 10.53 -0.57 -15.17
CA ASN A 275 10.11 -1.52 -14.15
C ASN A 275 9.12 -0.87 -13.17
N ASN A 276 9.42 0.37 -12.75
CA ASN A 276 8.52 1.23 -11.99
C ASN A 276 8.84 2.70 -12.31
N THR A 277 7.78 3.51 -12.39
CA THR A 277 7.90 4.96 -12.39
C THR A 277 7.01 5.52 -11.29
N ALA A 278 7.56 6.29 -10.35
CA ALA A 278 6.80 6.77 -9.22
C ALA A 278 7.03 8.24 -8.92
N CYS A 279 6.04 8.89 -8.31
CA CYS A 279 6.09 10.28 -7.91
C CYS A 279 5.42 10.51 -6.56
N ILE A 280 6.04 11.35 -5.74
CA ILE A 280 5.45 11.92 -4.52
C ILE A 280 5.49 13.44 -4.64
N ILE A 281 4.36 14.11 -4.34
CA ILE A 281 4.29 15.55 -4.10
C ILE A 281 3.90 15.77 -2.64
N MET A 282 4.74 16.52 -1.91
CA MET A 282 4.60 16.74 -0.48
C MET A 282 4.66 18.23 -0.17
N GLU A 283 3.78 18.70 0.70
CA GLU A 283 3.80 20.05 1.21
C GLU A 283 4.95 20.23 2.22
N VAL A 284 5.84 21.18 1.96
CA VAL A 284 7.16 21.27 2.62
C VAL A 284 7.07 21.57 4.10
N ASN A 285 6.06 22.33 4.54
CA ASN A 285 5.96 22.86 5.90
C ASN A 285 4.90 22.15 6.78
N THR A 286 4.30 21.08 6.28
CA THR A 286 3.26 20.33 7.02
C THR A 286 3.50 18.82 7.03
N GLY A 287 4.13 18.29 6.00
CA GLY A 287 4.24 16.85 5.77
C GLY A 287 3.02 16.23 5.10
N ASN A 288 2.06 17.05 4.64
CA ASN A 288 0.91 16.59 3.86
C ASN A 288 1.37 15.98 2.54
N ILE A 289 0.91 14.79 2.23
CA ILE A 289 1.09 14.19 0.89
C ILE A 289 -0.07 14.66 0.01
N LEU A 290 0.26 15.46 -1.02
CA LEU A 290 -0.74 15.99 -1.96
C LEU A 290 -1.02 15.01 -3.10
N ALA A 291 -0.03 14.23 -3.50
CA ALA A 291 -0.14 13.14 -4.45
C ALA A 291 0.94 12.08 -4.19
N MET A 292 0.60 10.82 -4.40
CA MET A 292 1.52 9.68 -4.35
C MET A 292 1.02 8.62 -5.33
N ALA A 293 1.83 8.29 -6.32
CA ALA A 293 1.49 7.34 -7.36
C ALA A 293 2.68 6.54 -7.82
N SER A 294 2.45 5.32 -8.28
CA SER A 294 3.39 4.50 -9.03
C SER A 294 2.73 3.89 -10.27
N TYR A 295 3.55 3.54 -11.24
CA TYR A 295 3.18 2.78 -12.44
C TYR A 295 4.12 1.56 -12.54
N PRO A 296 3.63 0.37 -12.79
CA PRO A 296 2.25 0.00 -13.21
C PRO A 296 1.19 0.24 -12.13
N ASP A 297 -0.02 0.59 -12.60
CA ASP A 297 -1.21 0.80 -11.79
C ASP A 297 -2.27 -0.29 -12.09
N PHE A 298 -3.34 -0.35 -11.27
CA PHE A 298 -4.41 -1.34 -11.43
C PHE A 298 -5.78 -0.75 -11.08
N ASP A 299 -6.86 -1.36 -11.60
CA ASP A 299 -8.22 -0.96 -11.24
C ASP A 299 -8.64 -1.56 -9.89
N LEU A 300 -8.96 -0.70 -8.93
CA LEU A 300 -9.41 -1.10 -7.59
C LEU A 300 -10.71 -1.93 -7.62
N ASN A 301 -11.57 -1.72 -8.63
CA ASN A 301 -12.80 -2.48 -8.81
C ASN A 301 -12.56 -3.83 -9.50
N ASP A 302 -11.49 -3.96 -10.32
CA ASP A 302 -11.09 -5.20 -10.99
C ASP A 302 -9.61 -5.55 -10.76
N ARG A 303 -9.21 -5.56 -9.51
CA ARG A 303 -7.82 -5.72 -9.07
C ARG A 303 -7.14 -7.04 -9.45
N MET A 304 -7.89 -8.01 -9.97
CA MET A 304 -7.37 -9.32 -10.39
C MET A 304 -7.26 -9.43 -11.92
N ASN A 305 -7.36 -8.32 -12.64
CA ASN A 305 -7.18 -8.30 -14.09
C ASN A 305 -5.73 -8.66 -14.44
N PRO A 306 -5.48 -9.77 -15.14
CA PRO A 306 -4.12 -10.17 -15.50
C PRO A 306 -3.45 -9.24 -16.51
N GLU A 307 -4.22 -8.44 -17.27
CA GLU A 307 -3.69 -7.48 -18.23
C GLU A 307 -2.84 -6.39 -17.56
N ASP A 308 -3.17 -6.03 -16.32
CA ASP A 308 -2.41 -5.06 -15.53
C ASP A 308 -1.00 -5.56 -15.14
N LEU A 309 -0.75 -6.87 -15.26
CA LEU A 309 0.54 -7.50 -14.97
C LEU A 309 1.47 -7.55 -16.18
N TYR A 310 0.93 -7.47 -17.42
CA TYR A 310 1.74 -7.69 -18.61
C TYR A 310 2.77 -6.58 -18.81
N GLY A 311 4.01 -7.00 -19.10
CA GLY A 311 5.15 -6.10 -19.18
C GLY A 311 5.84 -5.78 -17.85
N MET A 312 5.30 -6.25 -16.71
CA MET A 312 5.97 -6.16 -15.40
C MET A 312 7.10 -7.19 -15.27
N PRO A 313 8.13 -6.90 -14.46
CA PRO A 313 9.11 -7.91 -14.07
C PRO A 313 8.42 -9.08 -13.34
N MET A 314 8.76 -10.31 -13.74
CA MET A 314 8.27 -11.51 -13.06
C MET A 314 8.88 -11.62 -11.66
N VAL A 315 8.08 -12.05 -10.66
CA VAL A 315 8.58 -12.35 -9.32
C VAL A 315 8.48 -13.84 -9.02
N ASN A 316 9.41 -14.34 -8.20
CA ASN A 316 9.45 -15.73 -7.73
C ASN A 316 8.48 -15.96 -6.55
N ASP A 317 8.49 -17.18 -5.98
CA ASP A 317 7.62 -17.62 -4.88
C ASP A 317 7.79 -16.82 -3.58
N VAL A 318 8.91 -16.14 -3.40
CA VAL A 318 9.19 -15.26 -2.24
C VAL A 318 9.07 -13.77 -2.58
N GLY A 319 8.59 -13.43 -3.79
CA GLY A 319 8.34 -12.06 -4.22
C GLY A 319 9.58 -11.29 -4.70
N ASN A 320 10.70 -11.97 -4.96
CA ASN A 320 11.89 -11.35 -5.54
C ASN A 320 11.80 -11.30 -7.05
N VAL A 321 12.23 -10.20 -7.66
CA VAL A 321 12.28 -10.02 -9.12
C VAL A 321 13.22 -11.06 -9.74
N VAL A 322 12.73 -11.73 -10.78
CA VAL A 322 13.53 -12.61 -11.65
C VAL A 322 14.12 -11.74 -12.75
N GLN A 323 15.44 -11.60 -12.74
CA GLN A 323 16.12 -10.66 -13.61
C GLN A 323 15.98 -11.03 -15.09
N GLY A 324 15.55 -10.06 -15.90
CA GLY A 324 15.39 -10.22 -17.35
C GLY A 324 14.14 -10.98 -17.79
N GLU A 325 13.27 -11.40 -16.86
CA GLU A 325 12.00 -12.05 -17.17
C GLU A 325 10.82 -11.10 -16.91
N TYR A 326 9.93 -11.00 -17.91
CA TYR A 326 8.75 -10.14 -17.87
C TYR A 326 7.48 -10.95 -18.12
N LEU A 327 6.38 -10.49 -17.54
CA LEU A 327 5.11 -11.17 -17.65
C LEU A 327 4.49 -10.90 -19.03
N THR A 328 4.11 -11.98 -19.70
CA THR A 328 3.29 -11.99 -20.92
C THR A 328 2.05 -12.85 -20.66
N PRO A 329 1.01 -12.80 -21.53
CA PRO A 329 -0.13 -13.72 -21.43
C PRO A 329 0.27 -15.19 -21.32
N GLU A 330 1.28 -15.61 -22.07
CA GLU A 330 1.76 -16.99 -22.12
C GLU A 330 2.48 -17.38 -20.82
N THR A 331 3.42 -16.53 -20.37
CA THR A 331 4.18 -16.79 -19.15
C THR A 331 3.26 -16.79 -17.94
N PHE A 332 2.35 -15.82 -17.84
CA PHE A 332 1.37 -15.75 -16.73
C PHE A 332 0.45 -16.98 -16.69
N ASN A 333 -0.08 -17.42 -17.85
CA ASN A 333 -0.95 -18.59 -17.92
C ASN A 333 -0.24 -19.88 -17.49
N ALA A 334 1.07 -19.99 -17.72
CA ALA A 334 1.90 -21.14 -17.33
C ALA A 334 2.19 -21.20 -15.81
N LEU A 335 2.02 -20.10 -15.06
CA LEU A 335 2.26 -20.06 -13.62
C LEU A 335 1.19 -20.85 -12.85
N ASP A 336 1.59 -21.44 -11.74
CA ASP A 336 0.65 -21.98 -10.77
C ASP A 336 -0.11 -20.87 -10.00
N SER A 337 -1.15 -21.26 -9.26
CA SER A 337 -2.00 -20.29 -8.56
C SER A 337 -1.26 -19.46 -7.49
N ASN A 338 -0.22 -20.02 -6.84
CA ASN A 338 0.55 -19.29 -5.84
C ASN A 338 1.45 -18.25 -6.49
N LEU A 339 2.14 -18.64 -7.57
CA LEU A 339 2.98 -17.70 -8.33
C LEU A 339 2.15 -16.59 -8.99
N LYS A 340 0.96 -16.91 -9.53
CA LYS A 340 0.01 -15.89 -10.02
C LYS A 340 -0.34 -14.88 -8.93
N MET A 341 -0.64 -15.36 -7.74
CA MET A 341 -0.94 -14.46 -6.61
C MET A 341 0.27 -13.62 -6.18
N GLN A 342 1.50 -14.14 -6.29
CA GLN A 342 2.69 -13.36 -6.02
C GLN A 342 2.90 -12.22 -7.03
N GLN A 343 2.53 -12.41 -8.31
CA GLN A 343 2.57 -11.32 -9.29
C GLN A 343 1.59 -10.20 -8.92
N PHE A 344 0.36 -10.54 -8.53
CA PHE A 344 -0.61 -9.55 -8.04
C PHE A 344 -0.14 -8.87 -6.75
N ASN A 345 0.44 -9.61 -5.80
CA ASN A 345 1.01 -9.01 -4.59
C ASN A 345 2.14 -8.02 -4.92
N ALA A 346 2.93 -8.26 -5.98
CA ALA A 346 3.95 -7.35 -6.43
C ALA A 346 3.35 -6.08 -7.05
N LEU A 347 2.28 -6.22 -7.86
CA LEU A 347 1.55 -5.09 -8.45
C LEU A 347 0.89 -4.19 -7.39
N TRP A 348 0.30 -4.77 -6.35
CA TRP A 348 -0.43 -4.03 -5.31
C TRP A 348 0.46 -3.32 -4.29
N ARG A 349 1.77 -3.41 -4.43
CA ARG A 349 2.73 -2.74 -3.53
C ARG A 349 2.87 -1.28 -3.91
N ASN A 350 2.83 -0.42 -2.92
CA ASN A 350 3.14 0.99 -3.10
C ASN A 350 4.66 1.19 -3.19
N PHE A 351 5.20 1.39 -4.39
CA PHE A 351 6.63 1.58 -4.62
C PHE A 351 7.22 2.71 -3.77
N CYS A 352 6.48 3.78 -3.53
CA CYS A 352 6.95 4.96 -2.82
C CYS A 352 7.36 4.69 -1.36
N ILE A 353 6.77 3.66 -0.72
CA ILE A 353 6.98 3.35 0.70
C ILE A 353 7.52 1.93 0.94
N ASN A 354 7.27 0.99 0.00
CA ASN A 354 7.66 -0.41 0.16
C ASN A 354 9.02 -0.73 -0.44
N ASP A 355 9.35 -0.16 -1.60
CA ASP A 355 10.54 -0.50 -2.35
C ASP A 355 11.73 0.34 -1.93
N THR A 356 12.89 -0.30 -1.92
CA THR A 356 14.14 0.31 -1.47
C THR A 356 15.17 0.26 -2.57
N TYR A 357 15.88 1.34 -2.76
CA TYR A 357 16.90 1.49 -3.79
C TYR A 357 18.03 2.42 -3.32
N GLU A 358 19.16 2.37 -4.00
CA GLU A 358 20.25 3.31 -3.77
C GLU A 358 19.87 4.68 -4.33
N PRO A 359 19.86 5.77 -3.52
CA PRO A 359 19.32 7.07 -3.95
C PRO A 359 20.18 7.76 -5.02
N GLY A 360 21.45 7.38 -5.15
CA GLY A 360 22.37 8.07 -6.05
C GLY A 360 22.58 9.54 -5.69
N SER A 361 22.81 10.38 -6.69
CA SER A 361 23.22 11.76 -6.48
C SER A 361 22.20 12.67 -5.78
N VAL A 362 20.94 12.25 -5.58
CA VAL A 362 19.99 12.99 -4.73
C VAL A 362 20.37 12.95 -3.24
N ALA A 363 21.31 12.07 -2.85
CA ALA A 363 21.91 12.03 -1.52
C ALA A 363 22.91 13.17 -1.24
N LYS A 364 23.46 13.82 -2.27
CA LYS A 364 24.55 14.81 -2.12
C LYS A 364 24.16 16.04 -1.30
N PRO A 365 22.97 16.64 -1.43
CA PRO A 365 22.54 17.71 -0.55
C PRO A 365 22.56 17.32 0.94
N PHE A 366 22.24 16.07 1.30
CA PHE A 366 22.31 15.58 2.68
C PHE A 366 23.75 15.47 3.16
N THR A 367 24.66 14.99 2.31
CA THR A 367 26.10 14.92 2.63
C THR A 367 26.68 16.30 2.90
N VAL A 368 26.36 17.28 2.04
CA VAL A 368 26.81 18.67 2.19
C VAL A 368 26.18 19.33 3.43
N ALA A 369 24.89 19.11 3.66
CA ALA A 369 24.18 19.62 4.83
C ALA A 369 24.80 19.10 6.14
N ALA A 370 25.12 17.80 6.21
CA ALA A 370 25.78 17.19 7.37
C ALA A 370 27.15 17.82 7.65
N ALA A 371 27.94 18.06 6.60
CA ALA A 371 29.26 18.68 6.71
C ALA A 371 29.20 20.14 7.17
N LEU A 372 28.27 20.92 6.60
CA LEU A 372 28.04 22.32 6.94
C LEU A 372 27.52 22.48 8.37
N ASP A 373 26.48 21.73 8.73
CA ASP A 373 25.81 21.89 10.02
C ASP A 373 26.67 21.40 11.19
N SER A 374 27.49 20.37 10.97
CA SER A 374 28.51 19.93 11.94
C SER A 374 29.75 20.83 12.01
N GLY A 375 29.84 21.88 11.19
CA GLY A 375 30.98 22.80 11.12
C GLY A 375 32.27 22.17 10.60
N LYS A 376 32.18 21.05 9.88
CA LYS A 376 33.33 20.39 9.26
C LYS A 376 33.77 21.08 7.99
N ILE A 377 32.88 21.79 7.32
CA ILE A 377 33.13 22.71 6.23
C ILE A 377 32.36 24.00 6.46
N THR A 378 32.80 25.09 5.82
CA THR A 378 32.16 26.43 5.87
C THR A 378 31.29 26.71 4.66
N GLY A 379 31.54 26.00 3.53
CA GLY A 379 30.97 26.23 2.21
C GLY A 379 31.86 27.03 1.27
N ASP A 380 33.02 27.52 1.76
CA ASP A 380 34.00 28.27 0.99
C ASP A 380 35.15 27.41 0.45
N GLU A 381 35.12 26.10 0.73
CA GLU A 381 36.14 25.13 0.33
C GLU A 381 36.09 24.86 -1.17
N TYR A 382 37.28 24.56 -1.72
CA TYR A 382 37.47 24.11 -3.08
C TYR A 382 38.06 22.70 -3.10
N PHE A 383 37.61 21.89 -4.05
CA PHE A 383 38.02 20.51 -4.24
C PHE A 383 38.56 20.31 -5.66
N ASN A 384 39.60 19.51 -5.79
CA ASN A 384 40.18 19.24 -7.12
C ASN A 384 39.69 17.84 -7.60
N CYS A 385 38.84 17.84 -8.62
CA CYS A 385 38.34 16.63 -9.27
C CYS A 385 39.16 16.28 -10.50
N ASN A 386 39.93 15.21 -10.39
CA ASN A 386 40.69 14.62 -11.50
C ASN A 386 40.00 13.37 -12.10
N GLY A 387 38.70 13.18 -11.86
CA GLY A 387 37.88 12.09 -12.41
C GLY A 387 37.91 10.79 -11.62
N VAL A 388 38.82 10.64 -10.63
CA VAL A 388 38.94 9.44 -9.81
C VAL A 388 39.51 9.76 -8.43
N ARG A 389 39.13 8.98 -7.42
CA ARG A 389 39.75 9.01 -6.08
C ARG A 389 40.08 7.58 -5.67
N GLU A 390 41.31 7.33 -5.23
CA GLU A 390 41.71 6.03 -4.69
C GLU A 390 41.46 6.00 -3.18
N ILE A 391 40.57 5.12 -2.73
CA ILE A 391 40.17 5.00 -1.32
C ILE A 391 40.17 3.52 -0.94
N GLY A 392 40.89 3.15 0.12
CA GLY A 392 40.98 1.77 0.57
C GLY A 392 41.59 0.80 -0.46
N GLY A 393 42.39 1.31 -1.43
CA GLY A 393 42.95 0.55 -2.53
C GLY A 393 42.01 0.34 -3.73
N TYR A 394 40.86 1.00 -3.74
CA TYR A 394 39.89 0.95 -4.84
C TYR A 394 39.79 2.31 -5.55
N PRO A 395 39.84 2.35 -6.90
CA PRO A 395 39.63 3.56 -7.67
C PRO A 395 38.11 3.84 -7.82
N ILE A 396 37.60 4.85 -7.10
CA ILE A 396 36.20 5.29 -7.22
C ILE A 396 36.14 6.46 -8.20
N LYS A 397 35.30 6.34 -9.23
CA LYS A 397 35.26 7.26 -10.37
C LYS A 397 34.21 8.36 -10.18
N CYS A 398 34.52 9.56 -10.68
CA CYS A 398 33.49 10.57 -10.94
C CYS A 398 32.68 10.19 -12.18
N HIS A 399 31.48 10.76 -12.32
CA HIS A 399 30.69 10.65 -13.55
C HIS A 399 31.44 11.28 -14.74
N ASN A 400 32.10 12.41 -14.52
CA ASN A 400 33.07 12.98 -15.48
C ASN A 400 34.44 12.29 -15.30
N LYS A 401 34.74 11.34 -16.19
CA LYS A 401 35.97 10.55 -16.16
C LYS A 401 37.25 11.36 -16.36
N TRP A 402 37.11 12.57 -16.96
CA TRP A 402 38.22 13.48 -17.21
C TRP A 402 38.50 14.40 -16.03
N GLY A 403 37.57 14.48 -15.08
CA GLY A 403 37.59 15.37 -13.95
C GLY A 403 36.97 16.74 -14.28
N ASP A 404 36.52 17.41 -13.22
CA ASP A 404 35.88 18.73 -13.29
C ASP A 404 36.86 19.88 -12.94
N GLY A 405 38.13 19.54 -12.61
CA GLY A 405 39.12 20.52 -12.14
C GLY A 405 38.84 21.01 -10.72
N GLU A 406 39.16 22.24 -10.43
CA GLU A 406 38.89 22.88 -9.13
C GLU A 406 37.44 23.35 -9.09
N VAL A 407 36.68 22.86 -8.10
CA VAL A 407 35.24 23.15 -7.91
C VAL A 407 34.99 23.60 -6.48
N SER A 408 34.16 24.63 -6.29
CA SER A 408 33.63 25.00 -4.97
C SER A 408 32.60 23.99 -4.49
N VAL A 409 32.17 24.06 -3.23
CA VAL A 409 31.06 23.22 -2.68
C VAL A 409 29.77 23.40 -3.52
N ALA A 410 29.42 24.65 -3.85
CA ALA A 410 28.26 24.98 -4.67
C ALA A 410 28.34 24.37 -6.08
N GLN A 411 29.47 24.56 -6.76
CA GLN A 411 29.71 23.96 -8.08
C GLN A 411 29.72 22.43 -8.03
N ALA A 412 30.24 21.81 -6.96
CA ALA A 412 30.25 20.37 -6.80
C ALA A 412 28.82 19.78 -6.70
N VAL A 413 27.86 20.53 -6.10
CA VAL A 413 26.44 20.15 -6.09
C VAL A 413 25.81 20.40 -7.47
N GLU A 414 26.06 21.55 -8.09
CA GLU A 414 25.55 21.96 -9.41
C GLU A 414 25.84 20.89 -10.47
N ILE A 415 27.15 20.54 -10.63
CA ILE A 415 27.61 19.56 -11.64
C ILE A 415 27.62 18.13 -11.14
N SER A 416 27.17 17.89 -9.91
CA SER A 416 27.07 16.54 -9.31
C SER A 416 28.40 15.80 -9.16
N CYS A 417 29.50 16.47 -8.74
CA CYS A 417 30.83 15.88 -8.64
C CYS A 417 30.94 14.83 -7.51
N ASN A 418 31.27 13.58 -7.84
CA ASN A 418 31.46 12.50 -6.83
C ASN A 418 32.74 12.70 -6.03
N VAL A 419 33.82 13.17 -6.67
CA VAL A 419 35.14 13.34 -6.01
C VAL A 419 35.04 14.37 -4.89
N ALA A 420 34.42 15.52 -5.13
CA ALA A 420 34.18 16.50 -4.10
C ALA A 420 33.34 15.97 -2.94
N MET A 421 32.29 15.14 -3.22
CA MET A 421 31.47 14.52 -2.16
C MET A 421 32.26 13.54 -1.31
N MET A 422 33.16 12.74 -1.91
CA MET A 422 34.04 11.85 -1.16
C MET A 422 34.99 12.61 -0.22
N ASP A 423 35.56 13.71 -0.70
CA ASP A 423 36.45 14.58 0.09
C ASP A 423 35.67 15.24 1.25
N ILE A 424 34.44 15.76 0.97
CA ILE A 424 33.56 16.35 2.00
C ILE A 424 33.18 15.30 3.06
N ALA A 425 32.82 14.08 2.66
CA ALA A 425 32.52 13.02 3.62
C ALA A 425 33.72 12.59 4.45
N ALA A 426 34.92 12.55 3.85
CA ALA A 426 36.15 12.28 4.58
C ALA A 426 36.45 13.38 5.62
N MET A 427 36.17 14.67 5.31
CA MET A 427 36.27 15.79 6.27
C MET A 427 35.20 15.69 7.36
N THR A 428 33.98 15.25 7.02
CA THR A 428 32.87 15.05 7.95
C THR A 428 33.21 13.96 8.96
N GLY A 429 33.82 12.88 8.51
CA GLY A 429 34.16 11.70 9.33
C GLY A 429 32.98 10.76 9.54
N ARG A 430 33.31 9.49 9.80
CA ARG A 430 32.34 8.38 9.88
C ARG A 430 31.23 8.60 10.94
N GLU A 431 31.63 8.98 12.14
CA GLU A 431 30.71 9.16 13.27
C GLU A 431 29.67 10.24 12.96
N THR A 432 30.12 11.43 12.60
CA THR A 432 29.24 12.56 12.25
C THR A 432 28.35 12.21 11.05
N TYR A 433 28.89 11.50 10.05
CA TYR A 433 28.12 11.10 8.86
C TYR A 433 26.97 10.17 9.22
N ILE A 434 27.20 9.15 10.05
CA ILE A 434 26.17 8.20 10.51
C ILE A 434 25.13 8.91 11.40
N ASP A 435 25.58 9.80 12.29
CA ASP A 435 24.66 10.58 13.13
C ASP A 435 23.68 11.37 12.27
N TYR A 436 24.17 12.04 11.20
CA TYR A 436 23.29 12.79 10.30
C TYR A 436 22.41 11.89 9.42
N GLN A 437 22.84 10.68 9.02
CA GLN A 437 21.93 9.73 8.37
C GLN A 437 20.72 9.44 9.27
N HIS A 438 20.93 9.22 10.57
CA HIS A 438 19.84 9.02 11.54
C HIS A 438 19.04 10.31 11.80
N ILE A 439 19.70 11.48 11.81
CA ILE A 439 19.03 12.77 11.93
C ILE A 439 18.07 12.98 10.75
N PHE A 440 18.46 12.60 9.53
CA PHE A 440 17.59 12.61 8.35
C PHE A 440 16.62 11.45 8.27
N ASN A 441 16.59 10.57 9.27
CA ASN A 441 15.69 9.41 9.39
C ASN A 441 16.02 8.24 8.44
N PHE A 442 17.19 8.21 7.84
CA PHE A 442 17.63 7.05 7.05
C PHE A 442 17.87 5.85 7.97
N GLY A 443 17.42 4.68 7.58
CA GLY A 443 17.39 3.49 8.41
C GLY A 443 16.19 3.38 9.35
N LEU A 444 15.36 4.42 9.48
CA LEU A 444 14.18 4.48 10.35
C LEU A 444 12.90 4.60 9.50
N LYS A 445 11.77 4.20 10.06
CA LYS A 445 10.47 4.49 9.44
C LYS A 445 10.13 5.97 9.57
N THR A 446 9.46 6.52 8.56
CA THR A 446 8.91 7.87 8.64
C THR A 446 7.64 7.93 9.47
N ASN A 447 7.02 6.76 9.71
CA ASN A 447 5.73 6.56 10.33
C ASN A 447 4.56 7.19 9.55
N ILE A 448 4.69 7.28 8.23
CA ILE A 448 3.55 7.64 7.39
C ILE A 448 2.35 6.74 7.71
N ASP A 449 1.16 7.30 7.72
CA ASP A 449 -0.09 6.63 8.07
C ASP A 449 -0.63 5.72 6.94
N LEU A 450 0.27 4.91 6.38
CA LEU A 450 0.01 3.90 5.36
C LEU A 450 0.56 2.54 5.80
N TRP A 451 -0.13 1.47 5.37
CA TRP A 451 0.35 0.12 5.61
C TRP A 451 1.50 -0.23 4.66
N GLY A 452 2.51 -0.92 5.20
CA GLY A 452 3.56 -1.55 4.39
C GLY A 452 4.86 -0.75 4.29
N GLU A 453 5.02 0.39 4.99
CA GLU A 453 6.29 1.11 5.00
C GLU A 453 7.46 0.20 5.37
N SER A 454 8.46 0.11 4.48
CA SER A 454 9.63 -0.73 4.66
C SER A 454 10.57 -0.19 5.74
N ARG A 455 11.16 -1.11 6.51
CA ARG A 455 12.22 -0.79 7.46
C ARG A 455 13.57 -0.93 6.77
N THR A 456 14.38 0.13 6.75
CA THR A 456 15.68 0.16 6.07
C THR A 456 16.88 0.08 7.02
N SER A 457 16.67 -0.27 8.32
CA SER A 457 17.73 -0.29 9.33
C SER A 457 18.89 -1.23 8.99
N ASN A 458 18.63 -2.33 8.31
CA ASN A 458 19.64 -3.29 7.88
C ASN A 458 20.22 -2.97 6.48
N LEU A 459 19.76 -1.87 5.87
CA LEU A 459 20.16 -1.44 4.53
C LEU A 459 20.99 -0.16 4.57
N VAL A 460 21.32 0.34 5.76
CA VAL A 460 22.26 1.44 6.01
C VAL A 460 23.40 0.92 6.86
N TYR A 461 24.59 1.53 6.71
CA TYR A 461 25.73 1.16 7.54
C TYR A 461 25.62 1.73 8.95
N ASP A 462 26.15 1.02 9.92
CA ASP A 462 26.40 1.51 11.27
C ASP A 462 27.88 1.91 11.46
N ILE A 463 28.21 2.47 12.63
CA ILE A 463 29.59 2.94 12.92
C ILE A 463 30.63 1.81 12.90
N ASN A 464 30.24 0.57 13.13
CA ASN A 464 31.14 -0.58 13.15
C ASN A 464 31.38 -1.15 11.74
N SER A 465 30.40 -1.00 10.86
CA SER A 465 30.41 -1.56 9.49
C SER A 465 30.87 -0.55 8.41
N ILE A 466 30.77 0.76 8.66
CA ILE A 466 31.18 1.78 7.68
C ILE A 466 32.70 1.95 7.65
N GLY A 467 33.32 1.49 6.59
CA GLY A 467 34.75 1.75 6.30
C GLY A 467 34.96 3.01 5.46
N PRO A 468 36.22 3.35 5.11
CA PRO A 468 36.52 4.51 4.27
C PRO A 468 35.89 4.44 2.87
N THR A 469 35.81 3.22 2.29
CA THR A 469 35.24 3.00 0.96
C THR A 469 33.73 3.15 0.99
N GLU A 470 33.07 2.60 2.01
CA GLU A 470 31.63 2.68 2.23
C GLU A 470 31.22 4.14 2.49
N LEU A 471 31.96 4.87 3.34
CA LEU A 471 31.73 6.31 3.55
C LEU A 471 31.84 7.11 2.25
N ALA A 472 32.82 6.81 1.43
CA ALA A 472 33.03 7.47 0.15
C ALA A 472 31.84 7.20 -0.81
N THR A 473 31.40 5.95 -0.96
CA THR A 473 30.27 5.61 -1.83
C THR A 473 28.95 6.14 -1.30
N ASN A 474 28.74 6.11 0.03
CA ASN A 474 27.55 6.66 0.67
C ASN A 474 27.41 8.17 0.44
N SER A 475 28.54 8.90 0.34
CA SER A 475 28.52 10.36 0.14
C SER A 475 27.81 10.82 -1.13
N PHE A 476 27.72 9.96 -2.14
CA PHE A 476 26.99 10.21 -3.37
C PHE A 476 25.84 9.23 -3.63
N GLY A 477 25.38 8.54 -2.56
CA GLY A 477 24.14 7.77 -2.54
C GLY A 477 24.24 6.34 -3.05
N GLN A 478 25.41 5.69 -2.94
CA GLN A 478 25.58 4.28 -3.24
C GLN A 478 26.01 3.49 -2.02
N GLY A 479 25.71 2.20 -1.98
CA GLY A 479 26.06 1.29 -0.90
C GLY A 479 25.06 1.28 0.27
N TYR A 480 23.95 2.02 0.20
CA TYR A 480 22.85 1.93 1.15
C TYR A 480 21.51 2.16 0.44
N ASN A 481 20.42 1.61 1.00
CA ASN A 481 19.10 1.72 0.40
C ASN A 481 18.14 2.52 1.29
N VAL A 482 17.28 3.27 0.64
CA VAL A 482 16.20 4.09 1.24
C VAL A 482 14.92 3.93 0.43
N THR A 483 13.78 4.35 1.01
CA THR A 483 12.51 4.50 0.29
C THR A 483 12.34 5.93 -0.23
N MET A 484 11.43 6.12 -1.19
CA MET A 484 11.12 7.47 -1.70
C MET A 484 10.59 8.37 -0.59
N ILE A 485 9.73 7.86 0.28
CA ILE A 485 9.17 8.66 1.37
C ILE A 485 10.24 9.12 2.37
N GLN A 486 11.25 8.30 2.68
CA GLN A 486 12.38 8.72 3.51
C GLN A 486 13.15 9.87 2.88
N MET A 487 13.42 9.76 1.57
CA MET A 487 14.17 10.79 0.83
C MET A 487 13.44 12.11 0.78
N ILE A 488 12.17 12.15 0.36
CA ILE A 488 11.44 13.40 0.22
C ILE A 488 11.17 14.07 1.56
N THR A 489 10.85 13.29 2.61
CA THR A 489 10.61 13.84 3.95
C THR A 489 11.89 14.46 4.54
N GLY A 490 13.03 13.76 4.39
CA GLY A 490 14.33 14.30 4.76
C GLY A 490 14.68 15.57 3.96
N PHE A 491 14.40 15.56 2.65
CA PHE A 491 14.68 16.69 1.78
C PHE A 491 13.84 17.93 2.11
N CYS A 492 12.56 17.78 2.45
CA CYS A 492 11.73 18.87 2.93
C CYS A 492 12.41 19.60 4.11
N SER A 493 13.03 18.84 5.03
CA SER A 493 13.74 19.44 6.15
C SER A 493 15.01 20.19 5.72
N LEU A 494 15.64 19.86 4.60
CA LEU A 494 16.80 20.60 4.09
C LEU A 494 16.43 21.97 3.53
N ILE A 495 15.18 22.20 3.12
CA ILE A 495 14.74 23.39 2.39
C ILE A 495 13.74 24.28 3.14
N ASN A 496 13.35 23.89 4.38
CA ASN A 496 12.37 24.62 5.20
C ASN A 496 12.93 25.13 6.53
N GLY A 497 14.24 25.35 6.63
CA GLY A 497 14.88 25.81 7.86
C GLY A 497 15.26 24.69 8.83
N GLY A 498 15.23 23.44 8.40
CA GLY A 498 15.62 22.27 9.19
C GLY A 498 14.45 21.52 9.84
N ASN A 499 13.23 21.90 9.58
CA ASN A 499 12.05 21.34 10.24
C ASN A 499 11.63 20.00 9.61
N TYR A 500 11.74 18.91 10.36
CA TYR A 500 11.32 17.57 9.92
C TYR A 500 9.90 17.28 10.39
N TYR A 501 8.94 17.33 9.48
CA TYR A 501 7.55 16.97 9.73
C TYR A 501 7.30 15.48 9.48
N GLU A 502 6.42 14.89 10.29
CA GLU A 502 5.93 13.52 10.06
C GLU A 502 5.04 13.51 8.81
N PRO A 503 5.36 12.71 7.79
CA PRO A 503 4.54 12.65 6.59
C PRO A 503 3.20 11.98 6.91
N HIS A 504 2.11 12.48 6.35
CA HIS A 504 0.78 11.91 6.56
C HIS A 504 -0.15 12.13 5.36
N VAL A 505 -1.11 11.21 5.24
CA VAL A 505 -2.08 11.18 4.14
C VAL A 505 -3.49 11.54 4.62
N VAL A 506 -3.79 11.42 5.91
CA VAL A 506 -5.11 11.72 6.46
C VAL A 506 -5.06 13.00 7.30
N SER A 507 -5.95 13.94 6.98
CA SER A 507 -6.08 15.23 7.69
C SER A 507 -7.14 15.21 8.79
N LYS A 508 -8.21 14.41 8.65
CA LYS A 508 -9.27 14.31 9.66
C LYS A 508 -10.09 13.04 9.54
N ILE A 509 -10.74 12.70 10.65
CA ILE A 509 -11.73 11.63 10.75
C ILE A 509 -13.08 12.26 11.01
N ILE A 510 -14.11 11.86 10.25
CA ILE A 510 -15.48 12.35 10.37
C ILE A 510 -16.44 11.19 10.67
N SER A 511 -17.42 11.45 11.53
CA SER A 511 -18.47 10.47 11.84
C SER A 511 -19.44 10.26 10.67
N PRO A 512 -20.26 9.20 10.70
CA PRO A 512 -21.33 9.01 9.70
C PRO A 512 -22.32 10.17 9.61
N SER A 513 -22.45 10.96 10.67
CA SER A 513 -23.30 12.19 10.69
C SER A 513 -22.60 13.42 10.12
N GLY A 514 -21.34 13.33 9.69
CA GLY A 514 -20.54 14.43 9.16
C GLY A 514 -19.83 15.28 10.23
N ALA A 515 -19.94 14.94 11.52
CA ALA A 515 -19.23 15.66 12.57
C ALA A 515 -17.75 15.24 12.61
N THR A 516 -16.84 16.19 12.82
CA THR A 516 -15.42 15.90 13.00
C THR A 516 -15.21 15.13 14.30
N VAL A 517 -14.63 13.94 14.21
CA VAL A 517 -14.22 13.09 15.33
C VAL A 517 -12.82 13.47 15.77
N GLN A 518 -11.90 13.65 14.82
CA GLN A 518 -10.51 13.98 15.07
C GLN A 518 -9.93 14.79 13.90
N ASN A 519 -9.16 15.83 14.21
CA ASN A 519 -8.24 16.48 13.28
C ASN A 519 -6.84 15.90 13.48
N ILE A 520 -6.11 15.69 12.40
CA ILE A 520 -4.72 15.29 12.40
C ILE A 520 -3.92 16.51 11.95
N GLU A 521 -3.29 17.15 12.93
CA GLU A 521 -2.52 18.36 12.69
C GLU A 521 -1.08 18.01 12.26
N PRO A 522 -0.41 18.83 11.45
CA PRO A 522 0.99 18.67 11.10
C PRO A 522 1.88 18.53 12.33
N ARG A 523 2.70 17.49 12.36
CA ARG A 523 3.55 17.17 13.51
C ARG A 523 5.02 17.40 13.21
N LEU A 524 5.58 18.48 13.79
CA LEU A 524 7.02 18.71 13.77
C LEU A 524 7.70 17.75 14.74
N LEU A 525 8.56 16.87 14.24
CA LEU A 525 9.26 15.86 15.06
C LEU A 525 10.59 16.37 15.60
N LYS A 526 11.36 17.07 14.79
CA LYS A 526 12.73 17.52 15.13
C LYS A 526 13.22 18.60 14.16
N GLN A 527 14.29 19.28 14.55
CA GLN A 527 15.10 20.08 13.64
C GLN A 527 16.31 19.25 13.21
N THR A 528 16.54 19.12 11.90
CA THR A 528 17.62 18.31 11.34
C THR A 528 18.90 19.09 11.12
N ILE A 529 18.77 20.34 10.69
CA ILE A 529 19.88 21.28 10.43
C ILE A 529 19.49 22.70 10.85
N SER A 530 20.46 23.57 10.95
CA SER A 530 20.22 25.00 11.20
C SER A 530 19.60 25.71 9.97
N THR A 531 18.84 26.76 10.22
CA THR A 531 18.24 27.59 9.14
C THR A 531 19.29 28.14 8.17
N SER A 532 20.46 28.55 8.69
CA SER A 532 21.55 29.08 7.85
C SER A 532 22.12 28.02 6.88
N VAL A 533 22.16 26.75 7.29
CA VAL A 533 22.57 25.65 6.43
C VAL A 533 21.47 25.35 5.41
N SER A 534 20.20 25.35 5.84
CA SER A 534 19.06 25.19 4.93
C SER A 534 19.08 26.22 3.79
N GLU A 535 19.35 27.51 4.08
CA GLU A 535 19.46 28.55 3.06
C GLU A 535 20.58 28.24 2.04
N LYS A 536 21.77 27.81 2.51
CA LYS A 536 22.86 27.39 1.62
C LYS A 536 22.48 26.19 0.73
N ILE A 537 21.79 25.20 1.30
CA ILE A 537 21.34 24.04 0.52
C ILE A 537 20.32 24.44 -0.54
N LYS A 538 19.39 25.35 -0.24
CA LYS A 538 18.46 25.91 -1.23
C LYS A 538 19.22 26.60 -2.36
N GLU A 539 20.20 27.46 -2.02
CA GLU A 539 21.05 28.12 -3.01
C GLU A 539 21.75 27.11 -3.93
N TYR A 540 22.37 26.05 -3.36
CA TYR A 540 23.10 25.06 -4.13
C TYR A 540 22.15 24.21 -5.00
N CYS A 541 20.99 23.84 -4.49
CA CYS A 541 19.96 23.12 -5.26
C CYS A 541 19.34 23.99 -6.37
N ASN A 542 19.25 25.30 -6.18
CA ASN A 542 18.83 26.22 -7.24
C ASN A 542 19.85 26.21 -8.40
N LEU A 543 21.15 26.24 -8.12
CA LEU A 543 22.20 26.18 -9.14
C LEU A 543 22.13 24.92 -10.01
N VAL A 544 21.67 23.79 -9.45
CA VAL A 544 21.48 22.55 -10.23
C VAL A 544 20.49 22.75 -11.38
N VAL A 545 19.49 23.61 -11.21
CA VAL A 545 18.44 23.86 -12.23
C VAL A 545 18.72 25.14 -13.03
N SER A 546 19.17 26.20 -12.39
CA SER A 546 19.38 27.54 -13.03
C SER A 546 20.81 27.82 -13.45
N GLY A 547 21.83 27.17 -12.84
CA GLY A 547 23.24 27.39 -13.09
C GLY A 547 23.69 27.03 -14.51
N GLU A 548 24.82 27.60 -14.96
CA GLU A 548 25.32 27.40 -16.32
C GLU A 548 25.61 25.95 -16.65
N ASN A 549 26.13 25.18 -15.67
CA ASN A 549 26.48 23.77 -15.81
C ASN A 549 25.53 22.82 -15.06
N GLY A 550 24.38 23.35 -14.65
CA GLY A 550 23.39 22.59 -13.87
C GLY A 550 22.87 21.32 -14.57
N THR A 551 22.85 20.23 -13.85
CA THR A 551 22.42 18.90 -14.37
C THR A 551 20.90 18.76 -14.44
N GLY A 552 20.13 19.62 -13.78
CA GLY A 552 18.68 19.55 -13.64
C GLY A 552 17.87 20.53 -14.48
N LYS A 553 18.49 21.24 -15.43
CA LYS A 553 17.84 22.29 -16.25
C LYS A 553 16.54 21.84 -16.93
N THR A 554 16.49 20.59 -17.34
CA THR A 554 15.32 20.01 -18.02
C THR A 554 14.11 19.79 -17.11
N ALA A 555 14.27 19.93 -15.78
CA ALA A 555 13.17 19.84 -14.83
C ALA A 555 12.38 21.16 -14.69
N ARG A 556 12.95 22.30 -15.15
CA ARG A 556 12.37 23.63 -14.97
C ARG A 556 11.12 23.79 -15.86
N PRO A 557 9.94 24.08 -15.27
CA PRO A 557 8.78 24.47 -16.04
C PRO A 557 8.91 25.92 -16.50
N ALA A 558 8.27 26.25 -17.62
CA ALA A 558 8.30 27.60 -18.19
C ALA A 558 7.75 28.65 -17.21
N GLY A 559 8.49 29.74 -17.03
CA GLY A 559 8.11 30.87 -16.16
C GLY A 559 8.30 30.61 -14.65
N TYR A 560 8.87 29.48 -14.23
CA TYR A 560 9.08 29.19 -12.81
C TYR A 560 10.55 28.92 -12.49
N LEU A 561 11.01 29.47 -11.39
CA LEU A 561 12.30 29.11 -10.78
C LEU A 561 12.06 28.01 -9.75
N ILE A 562 12.75 26.89 -9.91
CA ILE A 562 12.69 25.73 -9.00
C ILE A 562 14.11 25.35 -8.57
N GLY A 563 14.23 24.69 -7.43
CA GLY A 563 15.46 24.04 -7.00
C GLY A 563 15.34 22.53 -6.99
N GLY A 564 16.47 21.82 -6.99
CA GLY A 564 16.43 20.36 -6.90
C GLY A 564 17.77 19.68 -7.15
N LYS A 565 17.73 18.36 -7.28
CA LYS A 565 18.90 17.51 -7.56
C LYS A 565 18.52 16.33 -8.43
N THR A 566 19.33 16.07 -9.46
CA THR A 566 19.27 14.85 -10.27
C THR A 566 19.89 13.66 -9.55
N GLY A 567 19.33 12.48 -9.74
CA GLY A 567 19.86 11.20 -9.27
C GLY A 567 20.10 10.23 -10.41
N THR A 568 21.18 9.48 -10.30
CA THR A 568 21.49 8.34 -11.16
C THR A 568 22.21 7.31 -10.30
N ALA A 569 21.69 6.12 -10.17
CA ALA A 569 22.28 5.02 -9.41
C ALA A 569 22.30 3.77 -10.26
N GLU A 570 23.48 3.18 -10.47
CA GLU A 570 23.59 1.87 -11.12
C GLU A 570 23.05 0.80 -10.17
N THR A 571 22.17 -0.07 -10.66
CA THR A 571 21.57 -1.13 -9.84
C THR A 571 22.52 -2.32 -9.64
N LEU A 572 22.19 -3.18 -8.68
CA LEU A 572 22.92 -4.44 -8.47
C LEU A 572 22.30 -5.57 -9.31
N PRO A 573 23.14 -6.48 -9.86
CA PRO A 573 24.60 -6.48 -9.86
C PRO A 573 25.17 -5.41 -10.80
N ARG A 574 26.25 -4.74 -10.37
CA ARG A 574 26.91 -3.69 -11.17
C ARG A 574 27.36 -4.24 -12.54
N LYS A 575 27.47 -3.37 -13.54
CA LYS A 575 27.88 -3.62 -14.93
C LYS A 575 26.79 -4.23 -15.83
N ASN A 576 25.56 -4.30 -15.37
CA ASN A 576 24.42 -4.66 -16.23
C ASN A 576 23.91 -3.46 -17.05
N ASN A 577 24.44 -2.24 -16.79
CA ASN A 577 23.99 -0.97 -17.35
C ASN A 577 22.50 -0.68 -17.06
N GLU A 578 22.03 -1.17 -15.92
CA GLU A 578 20.70 -0.88 -15.40
C GLU A 578 20.78 0.20 -14.33
N TYR A 579 19.87 1.17 -14.41
CA TYR A 579 19.93 2.35 -13.55
C TYR A 579 18.54 2.70 -12.97
N VAL A 580 18.58 3.25 -11.77
CA VAL A 580 17.50 4.08 -11.22
C VAL A 580 17.88 5.53 -11.51
N VAL A 581 17.02 6.24 -12.22
CA VAL A 581 17.18 7.67 -12.48
C VAL A 581 16.09 8.45 -11.77
N SER A 582 16.41 9.64 -11.26
CA SER A 582 15.47 10.38 -10.43
C SER A 582 15.73 11.88 -10.47
N PHE A 583 14.71 12.65 -10.05
CA PHE A 583 14.86 14.06 -9.72
C PHE A 583 14.03 14.38 -8.48
N MET A 584 14.68 15.01 -7.52
CA MET A 584 14.07 15.52 -6.31
C MET A 584 14.19 17.04 -6.29
N GLY A 585 13.05 17.72 -6.28
CA GLY A 585 13.01 19.17 -6.38
C GLY A 585 11.94 19.81 -5.53
N TYR A 586 11.87 21.13 -5.59
CA TYR A 586 10.89 21.95 -4.86
C TYR A 586 10.56 23.21 -5.63
N ALA A 587 9.38 23.74 -5.41
CA ALA A 587 8.88 24.97 -6.01
C ALA A 587 8.03 25.77 -5.02
N PRO A 588 8.05 27.16 -5.13
CA PRO A 588 9.07 27.98 -5.79
C PRO A 588 10.46 27.87 -5.16
N ALA A 589 11.50 28.36 -5.87
CA ALA A 589 12.89 28.23 -5.37
C ALA A 589 13.19 29.11 -4.16
N ASP A 590 12.56 30.27 -4.06
CA ASP A 590 12.73 31.26 -2.98
C ASP A 590 11.90 30.92 -1.73
N ASP A 591 10.67 30.46 -1.91
CA ASP A 591 9.74 30.09 -0.84
C ASP A 591 9.14 28.71 -1.10
N PRO A 592 9.83 27.62 -0.77
CA PRO A 592 9.40 26.26 -1.05
C PRO A 592 8.04 25.92 -0.44
N GLN A 593 7.02 25.71 -1.26
CA GLN A 593 5.69 25.27 -0.83
C GLN A 593 5.52 23.78 -1.00
N ILE A 594 5.96 23.23 -2.13
CA ILE A 594 5.92 21.80 -2.43
C ILE A 594 7.29 21.24 -2.76
N ALA A 595 7.51 20.01 -2.36
CA ALA A 595 8.57 19.14 -2.84
C ALA A 595 7.99 18.09 -3.77
N ILE A 596 8.72 17.75 -4.83
CA ILE A 596 8.38 16.70 -5.79
C ILE A 596 9.55 15.74 -5.91
N TYR A 597 9.27 14.44 -5.89
CA TYR A 597 10.27 13.39 -6.12
C TYR A 597 9.76 12.39 -7.13
N VAL A 598 10.44 12.33 -8.27
CA VAL A 598 10.16 11.35 -9.35
C VAL A 598 11.32 10.38 -9.43
N VAL A 599 10.98 9.10 -9.50
CA VAL A 599 11.92 7.98 -9.67
C VAL A 599 11.46 7.14 -10.86
N VAL A 600 12.40 6.80 -11.75
CA VAL A 600 12.22 5.86 -12.86
C VAL A 600 13.20 4.71 -12.66
N ASP A 601 12.69 3.53 -12.31
CA ASP A 601 13.49 2.32 -12.13
C ASP A 601 13.63 1.58 -13.45
N ARG A 602 14.86 1.48 -13.94
CA ARG A 602 15.23 0.76 -15.18
C ARG A 602 14.35 1.17 -16.37
N PRO A 603 14.47 2.43 -16.88
CA PRO A 603 13.75 2.84 -18.09
C PRO A 603 14.06 1.90 -19.25
N ASN A 604 13.06 1.64 -20.09
CA ASN A 604 13.16 0.68 -21.20
C ASN A 604 13.91 1.24 -22.41
N VAL A 605 15.17 1.59 -22.20
CA VAL A 605 16.07 2.17 -23.18
C VAL A 605 17.46 1.53 -23.11
N GLN A 606 18.24 1.64 -24.19
CA GLN A 606 19.61 1.11 -24.25
C GLN A 606 20.58 1.82 -23.28
N TYR A 607 20.43 3.14 -23.08
CA TYR A 607 21.26 3.95 -22.19
C TYR A 607 20.38 4.56 -21.12
N GLN A 608 20.37 3.92 -19.94
CA GLN A 608 19.42 4.23 -18.86
C GLN A 608 19.88 5.35 -17.92
N ASP A 609 21.13 5.80 -18.02
CA ASP A 609 21.79 6.72 -17.08
C ASP A 609 21.45 8.21 -17.30
N ASP A 610 20.51 8.53 -18.19
CA ASP A 610 20.08 9.92 -18.46
C ASP A 610 18.97 10.37 -17.49
N ALA A 611 19.28 11.29 -16.60
CA ALA A 611 18.32 11.87 -15.65
C ALA A 611 17.15 12.62 -16.33
N LYS A 612 17.23 12.89 -17.64
CA LYS A 612 16.15 13.55 -18.39
C LYS A 612 14.85 12.77 -18.38
N PHE A 613 14.88 11.47 -18.20
CA PHE A 613 13.67 10.65 -18.03
C PHE A 613 12.85 11.13 -16.82
N ALA A 614 13.49 11.34 -15.69
CA ALA A 614 12.81 11.85 -14.50
C ALA A 614 12.53 13.35 -14.54
N THR A 615 13.50 14.17 -15.01
CA THR A 615 13.33 15.64 -15.05
C THR A 615 12.26 16.07 -16.05
N GLY A 616 12.07 15.35 -17.15
CA GLY A 616 10.99 15.59 -18.12
C GLY A 616 9.62 15.39 -17.52
N ILE A 617 9.44 14.31 -16.74
CA ILE A 617 8.19 14.03 -16.00
C ILE A 617 7.92 15.15 -15.00
N VAL A 618 8.93 15.55 -14.20
CA VAL A 618 8.80 16.64 -13.22
C VAL A 618 8.39 17.96 -13.89
N ARG A 619 9.05 18.34 -14.99
CA ARG A 619 8.69 19.54 -15.74
C ARG A 619 7.22 19.54 -16.15
N ASN A 620 6.77 18.44 -16.74
CA ASN A 620 5.40 18.32 -17.22
C ASN A 620 4.38 18.40 -16.06
N ILE A 621 4.63 17.68 -14.96
CA ILE A 621 3.78 17.74 -13.77
C ILE A 621 3.71 19.16 -13.20
N LEU A 622 4.87 19.79 -12.96
CA LEU A 622 4.90 21.12 -12.36
C LEU A 622 4.30 22.20 -13.26
N THR A 623 4.35 22.04 -14.59
CA THR A 623 3.72 22.97 -15.54
C THR A 623 2.20 23.05 -15.33
N GLU A 624 1.55 21.95 -14.93
CA GLU A 624 0.11 21.94 -14.64
C GLU A 624 -0.19 22.17 -13.16
N VAL A 625 0.62 21.61 -12.25
CA VAL A 625 0.34 21.66 -10.80
C VAL A 625 0.55 23.05 -10.22
N LEU A 626 1.61 23.78 -10.61
CA LEU A 626 1.91 25.10 -10.03
C LEU A 626 0.80 26.14 -10.30
N PRO A 627 0.30 26.31 -11.54
CA PRO A 627 -0.84 27.20 -11.79
C PRO A 627 -2.11 26.75 -11.08
N TYR A 628 -2.36 25.42 -11.03
CA TYR A 628 -3.52 24.86 -10.34
C TYR A 628 -3.52 25.19 -8.84
N MET A 629 -2.34 25.16 -8.19
CA MET A 629 -2.17 25.55 -6.79
C MET A 629 -2.20 27.08 -6.58
N GLY A 630 -2.31 27.87 -7.65
CA GLY A 630 -2.26 29.33 -7.56
C GLY A 630 -0.87 29.90 -7.32
N ILE A 631 0.17 29.12 -7.58
CA ILE A 631 1.56 29.57 -7.51
C ILE A 631 1.85 30.34 -8.78
N PHE A 632 2.17 31.62 -8.64
CA PHE A 632 2.42 32.50 -9.78
C PHE A 632 3.81 32.28 -10.37
N MET A 633 3.94 32.56 -11.67
CA MET A 633 5.22 32.58 -12.36
C MET A 633 6.20 33.54 -11.68
N THR A 634 7.44 33.12 -11.51
CA THR A 634 8.53 33.90 -10.87
C THR A 634 9.45 34.54 -11.87
N GLU A 635 9.35 34.18 -13.16
CA GLU A 635 10.19 34.70 -14.24
C GLU A 635 9.35 35.06 -15.48
N GLU A 636 9.87 35.99 -16.29
CA GLU A 636 9.27 36.33 -17.58
C GLU A 636 9.47 35.18 -18.58
N LEU A 637 8.42 34.85 -19.32
CA LEU A 637 8.48 33.83 -20.36
C LEU A 637 9.30 34.29 -21.55
N THR A 638 10.22 33.45 -22.01
CA THR A 638 10.82 33.59 -23.33
C THR A 638 9.81 33.29 -24.43
N ASP A 639 10.05 33.73 -25.66
CA ASP A 639 9.15 33.44 -26.80
C ASP A 639 9.02 31.94 -27.07
N LYS A 640 10.08 31.17 -26.80
CA LYS A 640 10.06 29.71 -26.91
C LYS A 640 9.15 29.07 -25.85
N GLU A 641 9.30 29.47 -24.59
CA GLU A 641 8.49 28.98 -23.47
C GLU A 641 7.03 29.35 -23.63
N ARG A 642 6.74 30.53 -24.14
CA ARG A 642 5.36 30.95 -24.45
C ARG A 642 4.70 30.01 -25.46
N LYS A 643 5.44 29.67 -26.54
CA LYS A 643 4.96 28.74 -27.54
C LYS A 643 4.77 27.34 -26.98
N GLU A 644 5.72 26.83 -26.19
CA GLU A 644 5.60 25.51 -25.54
C GLU A 644 4.35 25.43 -24.65
N LEU A 645 4.03 26.48 -23.90
CA LEU A 645 2.81 26.55 -23.08
C LEU A 645 1.53 26.62 -23.94
N GLU A 646 1.54 27.39 -25.04
CA GLU A 646 0.43 27.44 -25.98
C GLU A 646 0.16 26.07 -26.63
N ASP A 647 1.21 25.36 -27.05
CA ASP A 647 1.13 24.03 -27.64
C ASP A 647 0.57 23.01 -26.60
N LEU A 648 1.04 23.06 -25.34
CA LEU A 648 0.53 22.20 -24.26
C LEU A 648 -0.93 22.51 -23.93
N GLN A 649 -1.32 23.78 -23.88
CA GLN A 649 -2.73 24.17 -23.65
C GLN A 649 -3.64 23.64 -24.75
N GLN A 650 -3.17 23.67 -26.00
CA GLN A 650 -3.92 23.11 -27.12
C GLN A 650 -4.06 21.57 -26.99
N GLU A 651 -3.00 20.87 -26.56
CA GLU A 651 -3.05 19.42 -26.29
C GLU A 651 -4.08 19.08 -25.18
N ILE A 652 -4.06 19.82 -24.08
CA ILE A 652 -4.99 19.63 -22.94
C ILE A 652 -6.43 19.96 -23.34
N MET A 653 -6.65 20.97 -24.17
CA MET A 653 -7.98 21.41 -24.60
C MET A 653 -8.53 20.62 -25.79
N SER A 654 -7.68 19.81 -26.45
CA SER A 654 -8.14 18.93 -27.53
C SER A 654 -8.97 17.79 -26.94
N PRO A 655 -10.24 17.61 -27.34
CA PRO A 655 -11.02 16.50 -26.85
C PRO A 655 -10.35 15.18 -27.26
N VAL A 656 -10.07 14.33 -26.31
CA VAL A 656 -9.72 12.93 -26.55
C VAL A 656 -10.90 12.33 -27.30
N ALA A 657 -10.69 11.92 -28.55
CA ALA A 657 -11.72 11.18 -29.28
C ALA A 657 -12.06 9.93 -28.45
N PRO A 658 -13.35 9.63 -28.21
CA PRO A 658 -13.69 8.40 -27.52
C PRO A 658 -13.13 7.23 -28.33
N GLU A 659 -12.38 6.35 -27.67
CA GLU A 659 -11.96 5.07 -28.23
C GLU A 659 -13.24 4.37 -28.68
N GLU A 660 -13.38 4.11 -30.00
CA GLU A 660 -14.47 3.32 -30.54
C GLU A 660 -14.31 1.91 -29.97
N GLU A 661 -15.14 1.56 -28.99
CA GLU A 661 -15.35 0.18 -28.60
C GLU A 661 -15.71 -0.62 -29.86
N GLY A 662 -14.81 -1.51 -30.27
CA GLY A 662 -14.99 -2.37 -31.43
C GLY A 662 -16.25 -3.22 -31.28
N GLN A 663 -17.32 -2.81 -31.93
CA GLN A 663 -18.44 -3.69 -32.24
C GLN A 663 -17.96 -4.71 -33.27
N GLU A 664 -17.67 -5.92 -32.83
CA GLU A 664 -17.65 -7.09 -33.71
C GLU A 664 -19.03 -7.26 -34.32
N GLY A 665 -19.15 -6.82 -35.59
CA GLY A 665 -20.34 -7.00 -36.40
C GLY A 665 -20.43 -8.43 -36.91
N ALA A 666 -21.54 -9.06 -36.58
CA ALA A 666 -21.97 -10.31 -37.19
C ALA A 666 -22.05 -10.20 -38.72
N GLU A 667 -21.39 -11.09 -39.39
CA GLU A 667 -21.53 -11.34 -40.84
C GLU A 667 -22.94 -11.82 -41.18
N GLY A 668 -23.60 -11.09 -42.06
CA GLY A 668 -24.79 -11.53 -42.77
C GLY A 668 -24.59 -11.31 -44.27
N GLU A 669 -24.47 -12.41 -45.00
CA GLU A 669 -24.50 -12.49 -46.47
C GLU A 669 -25.81 -11.92 -47.01
N GLU A 670 -25.74 -11.14 -48.08
CA GLU A 670 -26.46 -11.32 -49.34
C GLU A 670 -26.33 -10.12 -50.29
N GLY A 671 -25.76 -10.34 -51.44
CA GLY A 671 -26.37 -10.26 -52.77
C GLY A 671 -26.50 -8.90 -53.45
N GLY A 672 -25.69 -8.67 -54.49
CA GLY A 672 -26.25 -8.25 -55.77
C GLY A 672 -26.12 -6.80 -56.22
N ASN A 673 -25.14 -6.60 -57.10
CA ASN A 673 -25.28 -6.05 -58.45
C ASN A 673 -25.34 -4.54 -58.75
N ASN A 674 -24.34 -4.14 -59.62
CA ASN A 674 -24.37 -3.18 -60.74
C ASN A 674 -24.51 -1.66 -60.52
N GLY A 675 -23.55 -0.98 -61.11
CA GLY A 675 -23.81 0.22 -61.89
C GLY A 675 -22.73 1.29 -61.88
N GLU A 676 -21.83 1.17 -62.86
CA GLU A 676 -21.24 2.22 -63.73
C GLU A 676 -21.27 3.71 -63.31
N GLY A 677 -20.09 4.34 -63.43
CA GLY A 677 -20.03 5.57 -64.18
C GLY A 677 -19.04 6.62 -63.74
N THR A 678 -17.87 6.67 -64.43
CA THR A 678 -17.18 7.87 -64.97
C THR A 678 -16.91 9.03 -63.98
N GLY A 679 -15.79 9.59 -63.85
CA GLY A 679 -14.62 9.84 -64.67
C GLY A 679 -13.85 11.01 -64.13
N ALA A 680 -12.59 10.95 -64.35
CA ALA A 680 -11.63 11.84 -64.96
C ALA A 680 -10.88 12.88 -64.07
N ASN A 681 -9.56 12.72 -64.21
CA ASN A 681 -8.48 13.70 -64.36
C ASN A 681 -8.05 14.50 -63.14
N GLY A 682 -6.80 14.68 -62.87
CA GLY A 682 -5.53 14.50 -63.61
C GLY A 682 -4.42 15.04 -62.76
N GLU A 683 -3.28 14.45 -62.98
CA GLU A 683 -1.94 15.05 -63.30
C GLU A 683 -1.33 15.96 -62.25
N GLU A 684 -0.11 15.91 -61.91
CA GLU A 684 1.22 15.40 -62.36
C GLU A 684 2.17 15.82 -61.25
N GLY A 685 3.23 15.27 -60.93
CA GLY A 685 4.41 14.66 -61.51
C GLY A 685 5.52 14.81 -60.50
N SER A 686 6.26 13.90 -60.40
CA SER A 686 7.50 13.45 -60.99
C SER A 686 8.76 13.64 -60.15
N ASN A 687 9.45 12.55 -59.98
CA ASN A 687 10.88 12.25 -60.14
C ASN A 687 11.83 12.57 -58.96
N GLY A 688 12.76 11.75 -58.58
CA GLY A 688 13.40 10.60 -59.22
C GLY A 688 14.42 9.95 -58.26
N THR A 689 14.53 8.69 -58.41
CA THR A 689 15.65 7.79 -58.10
C THR A 689 16.78 8.04 -59.14
N PRO A 690 18.00 7.44 -59.07
CA PRO A 690 18.42 6.17 -58.43
C PRO A 690 19.90 6.08 -58.00
N GLY A 691 20.27 4.93 -57.48
CA GLY A 691 21.44 4.23 -57.93
C GLY A 691 22.34 3.63 -56.85
N ASN A 692 22.27 2.32 -56.74
CA ASN A 692 23.29 1.29 -56.95
C ASN A 692 24.65 1.44 -56.26
N GLY A 693 25.28 0.43 -55.76
CA GLY A 693 25.41 -1.01 -56.03
C GLY A 693 26.26 -1.67 -54.96
N GLU A 694 25.99 -2.93 -54.78
CA GLU A 694 26.83 -4.10 -55.13
C GLU A 694 28.15 -4.19 -54.33
N GLU A 695 28.53 -5.23 -53.78
CA GLU A 695 28.57 -6.70 -53.77
C GLU A 695 29.65 -7.04 -52.77
N GLY A 696 29.77 -8.13 -52.14
CA GLY A 696 29.75 -9.53 -52.29
C GLY A 696 30.48 -10.13 -51.10
N SER A 697 30.01 -11.17 -50.62
CA SER A 697 30.21 -12.59 -50.90
C SER A 697 31.22 -13.31 -49.98
N ASN A 698 30.72 -14.39 -49.42
CA ASN A 698 31.38 -15.70 -49.13
C ASN A 698 32.42 -15.76 -48.01
N GLY A 699 32.43 -16.75 -47.17
CA GLY A 699 31.90 -18.11 -47.22
C GLY A 699 32.56 -18.96 -46.11
N THR A 700 31.85 -20.01 -45.85
CA THR A 700 32.24 -21.37 -45.47
C THR A 700 32.89 -21.71 -44.16
N SER A 701 32.11 -22.40 -43.35
CA SER A 701 32.25 -23.79 -42.86
C SER A 701 33.56 -24.21 -42.16
N GLY A 702 33.39 -24.86 -41.02
CA GLY A 702 34.43 -25.76 -40.47
C GLY A 702 34.01 -26.36 -39.14
N THR A 703 33.51 -27.56 -39.24
CA THR A 703 33.29 -28.61 -38.24
C THR A 703 34.53 -28.94 -37.37
N GLY A 704 34.27 -29.46 -36.14
CA GLY A 704 35.21 -30.38 -35.49
C GLY A 704 35.20 -30.24 -33.97
N GLU A 705 34.48 -31.06 -33.35
CA GLU A 705 34.73 -32.17 -32.39
C GLU A 705 35.73 -31.96 -31.24
N GLU A 706 35.18 -32.29 -30.09
CA GLU A 706 35.69 -33.04 -28.91
C GLU A 706 36.95 -32.60 -28.17
N GLY A 707 36.77 -32.58 -26.80
CA GLY A 707 37.90 -32.68 -25.90
C GLY A 707 37.60 -32.27 -24.47
N ASN A 708 36.98 -33.09 -23.76
CA ASN A 708 36.93 -33.54 -22.36
C ASN A 708 38.03 -33.04 -21.39
N ASN A 709 37.62 -32.89 -20.13
CA ASN A 709 38.29 -32.81 -18.82
C ASN A 709 38.64 -31.42 -18.31
N GLY A 710 38.24 -31.06 -17.14
CA GLY A 710 37.96 -31.70 -15.91
C GLY A 710 38.12 -30.70 -14.76
N THR A 711 37.29 -30.88 -13.81
CA THR A 711 37.44 -30.59 -12.37
C THR A 711 37.30 -29.18 -11.82
N SER A 712 36.33 -29.14 -10.94
CA SER A 712 36.24 -28.51 -9.61
C SER A 712 35.70 -27.11 -9.50
N GLY A 713 34.54 -27.06 -8.88
CA GLY A 713 33.91 -25.87 -8.38
C GLY A 713 32.57 -26.15 -7.73
N ASP A 714 32.43 -27.26 -7.00
CA ASP A 714 31.34 -27.50 -6.07
C ASP A 714 31.55 -26.62 -4.83
N GLY A 715 30.59 -25.81 -4.46
CA GLY A 715 30.66 -25.14 -3.18
C GLY A 715 29.49 -24.26 -2.74
N GLU A 716 28.51 -23.90 -3.59
CA GLU A 716 27.46 -22.97 -3.12
C GLU A 716 26.02 -23.43 -3.28
N GLU A 717 25.70 -24.40 -4.11
CA GLU A 717 24.30 -24.89 -4.24
C GLU A 717 23.94 -25.98 -3.19
N GLY A 718 24.90 -26.61 -2.55
CA GLY A 718 24.66 -27.62 -1.52
C GLY A 718 24.25 -27.06 -0.14
N GLU A 719 24.63 -25.82 0.18
CA GLU A 719 24.33 -25.22 1.49
C GLU A 719 22.92 -24.62 1.60
N LYS A 720 22.31 -24.16 0.51
CA LYS A 720 20.94 -23.58 0.53
C LYS A 720 19.84 -24.64 0.60
N ALA A 721 20.03 -25.78 -0.02
CA ALA A 721 19.07 -26.88 0.05
C ALA A 721 19.13 -27.64 1.39
N VAL A 722 20.27 -27.64 2.09
CA VAL A 722 20.42 -28.24 3.41
C VAL A 722 19.84 -27.38 4.52
N ARG A 723 19.83 -26.05 4.39
CA ARG A 723 19.24 -25.14 5.39
C ARG A 723 17.69 -25.16 5.41
N SER A 724 17.03 -25.52 4.32
CA SER A 724 15.56 -25.49 4.24
C SER A 724 14.86 -26.66 4.96
N THR A 725 15.57 -27.67 5.42
CA THR A 725 14.98 -28.84 6.12
C THR A 725 15.71 -29.25 7.39
N ILE A 726 16.67 -28.47 7.85
CA ILE A 726 17.53 -28.80 9.02
C ILE A 726 16.69 -28.92 10.31
N TRP A 727 15.59 -28.16 10.40
CA TRP A 727 14.65 -28.19 11.51
C TRP A 727 13.97 -29.56 11.72
N LYS A 728 13.90 -30.42 10.69
CA LYS A 728 13.38 -31.80 10.81
C LYS A 728 14.27 -32.71 11.65
N SER A 729 15.51 -32.32 11.87
CA SER A 729 16.44 -33.04 12.71
C SER A 729 16.56 -32.47 14.14
N PHE A 730 15.83 -31.40 14.45
CA PHE A 730 15.86 -30.82 15.80
C PHE A 730 15.12 -31.73 16.80
N PRO A 731 15.63 -31.87 18.04
CA PRO A 731 14.93 -32.60 19.09
C PRO A 731 13.58 -31.93 19.43
N ILE A 732 12.55 -32.74 19.62
CA ILE A 732 11.25 -32.24 20.07
C ILE A 732 11.32 -31.90 21.55
N ASP A 733 10.97 -30.68 21.89
CA ASP A 733 10.84 -30.22 23.26
C ASP A 733 9.63 -30.88 23.95
N PRO A 734 9.82 -31.63 25.04
CA PRO A 734 8.76 -32.44 25.63
C PRO A 734 7.64 -31.61 26.32
N GLU A 735 7.89 -30.32 26.62
CA GLU A 735 6.90 -29.47 27.27
C GLU A 735 6.02 -28.74 26.25
N SER A 736 6.58 -28.32 25.11
CA SER A 736 5.89 -27.55 24.09
C SER A 736 5.42 -28.40 22.90
N GLY A 737 6.05 -29.57 22.67
CA GLY A 737 5.78 -30.42 21.50
C GLY A 737 6.37 -29.90 20.18
N TYR A 738 7.14 -28.81 20.19
CA TYR A 738 7.80 -28.24 19.03
C TYR A 738 9.26 -28.68 18.89
N ALA A 739 9.79 -28.66 17.67
CA ALA A 739 11.21 -28.92 17.44
C ALA A 739 12.03 -27.75 17.97
N LYS A 740 13.06 -28.02 18.78
CA LYS A 740 13.90 -26.99 19.39
C LYS A 740 15.28 -26.97 18.74
N ASP A 741 15.64 -25.82 18.18
CA ASP A 741 16.98 -25.59 17.65
C ASP A 741 18.02 -25.69 18.78
N PRO A 742 18.98 -26.60 18.71
CA PRO A 742 19.96 -26.81 19.77
C PRO A 742 20.96 -25.67 19.93
N GLU A 743 21.16 -24.81 18.91
CA GLU A 743 22.10 -23.68 18.95
C GLU A 743 21.43 -22.38 19.42
N THR A 744 20.21 -22.11 19.01
CA THR A 744 19.52 -20.84 19.29
C THR A 744 18.40 -20.98 20.33
N GLY A 745 17.99 -22.20 20.66
CA GLY A 745 16.86 -22.44 21.54
C GLY A 745 15.49 -22.13 20.96
N THR A 746 15.43 -21.74 19.68
CA THR A 746 14.21 -21.37 18.96
C THR A 746 13.29 -22.58 18.78
N LEU A 747 11.99 -22.41 19.07
CA LEU A 747 10.98 -23.44 18.86
C LEU A 747 10.37 -23.33 17.45
N VAL A 748 10.35 -24.44 16.73
CA VAL A 748 9.92 -24.55 15.34
C VAL A 748 8.86 -25.63 15.22
N ASP A 749 7.80 -25.38 14.50
CA ASP A 749 6.77 -26.36 14.20
C ASP A 749 7.37 -27.53 13.39
N PRO A 750 7.28 -28.78 13.89
CA PRO A 750 7.94 -29.92 13.26
C PRO A 750 7.33 -30.35 11.93
N GLU A 751 6.12 -29.90 11.59
CA GLU A 751 5.47 -30.22 10.32
C GLU A 751 5.68 -29.15 9.26
N THR A 752 5.63 -27.88 9.67
CA THR A 752 5.65 -26.72 8.74
C THR A 752 6.99 -25.99 8.69
N GLY A 753 7.84 -26.13 9.72
CA GLY A 753 9.09 -25.41 9.83
C GLY A 753 8.98 -23.95 10.27
N HIS A 754 7.78 -23.51 10.70
CA HIS A 754 7.57 -22.15 11.18
C HIS A 754 8.06 -21.96 12.62
N VAL A 755 8.73 -20.83 12.89
CA VAL A 755 9.15 -20.44 14.23
C VAL A 755 7.92 -20.08 15.07
N VAL A 756 7.78 -20.74 16.23
CA VAL A 756 6.64 -20.58 17.14
C VAL A 756 7.01 -19.75 18.36
N ALA A 757 8.23 -19.85 18.86
CA ALA A 757 8.76 -18.99 19.91
C ALA A 757 10.29 -18.93 19.83
N GLY A 758 10.89 -17.76 19.99
CA GLY A 758 12.33 -17.55 19.97
C GLY A 758 12.93 -17.43 21.36
N GLY A 759 14.06 -18.07 21.58
CA GLY A 759 14.93 -17.77 22.69
C GLY A 759 15.85 -16.61 22.29
N ASP A 760 15.95 -15.63 23.14
CA ASP A 760 16.79 -14.42 23.11
C ASP A 760 16.47 -13.33 22.05
N ASP A 761 16.38 -12.11 22.55
CA ASP A 761 15.93 -10.83 21.99
C ASP A 761 16.82 -10.28 20.84
N SER A 762 17.10 -11.04 19.78
CA SER A 762 17.94 -10.52 18.69
C SER A 762 17.58 -10.96 17.26
N THR A 763 16.31 -11.38 16.98
CA THR A 763 15.90 -11.62 15.58
C THR A 763 14.48 -11.10 15.31
N PRO A 764 14.22 -10.50 14.14
CA PRO A 764 12.97 -9.82 13.85
C PRO A 764 11.84 -10.81 13.57
N ALA A 765 10.74 -10.64 14.30
CA ALA A 765 9.50 -11.37 14.11
C ALA A 765 8.84 -11.02 12.78
N GLY A 766 8.72 -12.01 11.92
CA GLY A 766 7.77 -12.00 10.81
C GLY A 766 6.52 -12.76 11.18
N LEU A 767 5.39 -12.06 11.10
CA LEU A 767 4.01 -12.49 10.83
C LEU A 767 3.49 -13.84 11.38
N GLY A 768 2.51 -13.75 12.25
CA GLY A 768 1.60 -14.86 12.57
C GLY A 768 0.51 -14.43 13.53
N SER A 769 -0.70 -14.43 13.02
CA SER A 769 -1.96 -14.04 13.65
C SER A 769 -2.41 -14.97 14.75
N ALA A 770 -3.29 -14.42 15.58
CA ALA A 770 -4.44 -15.00 16.23
C ALA A 770 -4.42 -15.23 17.74
N GLY A 771 -5.23 -14.44 18.37
CA GLY A 771 -6.30 -14.89 19.27
C GLY A 771 -5.95 -15.29 20.68
N GLY A 772 -6.48 -14.54 21.64
CA GLY A 772 -6.75 -15.09 22.93
C GLY A 772 -6.64 -14.12 24.12
N ASN A 773 -7.81 -13.66 24.52
CA ASN A 773 -8.18 -13.08 25.81
C ASN A 773 -7.29 -13.44 27.01
N ARG A 774 -6.96 -12.42 27.82
CA ARG A 774 -7.34 -12.35 29.25
C ARG A 774 -6.90 -11.05 29.90
N THR A 775 -7.88 -10.41 30.45
CA THR A 775 -8.10 -9.63 31.69
C THR A 775 -6.96 -9.62 32.72
N ASP A 776 -6.71 -8.48 33.23
CA ASP A 776 -6.83 -7.90 34.55
C ASP A 776 -5.66 -6.98 34.94
N SER A 777 -6.06 -5.75 35.20
CA SER A 777 -5.80 -4.84 36.30
C SER A 777 -4.36 -4.68 36.86
N GLU A 778 -3.85 -3.48 36.85
CA GLU A 778 -3.75 -2.59 38.00
C GLU A 778 -2.96 -1.32 37.67
N GLU A 779 -3.43 -0.26 38.25
CA GLU A 779 -2.93 1.12 38.30
C GLU A 779 -1.46 1.21 38.71
N ASP A 780 -0.71 2.16 38.15
CA ASP A 780 -0.06 3.14 39.02
C ASP A 780 0.31 4.45 38.31
N ASN A 781 0.21 5.51 39.07
CA ASN A 781 0.25 6.94 38.77
C ASN A 781 1.66 7.50 38.52
N SER A 782 1.72 8.41 37.54
CA SER A 782 2.37 9.74 37.63
C SER A 782 3.91 9.87 37.58
N PRO A 783 4.42 11.07 37.44
CA PRO A 783 4.60 11.81 36.18
C PRO A 783 6.05 12.26 36.01
N PHE A 784 6.42 12.44 34.76
CA PHE A 784 7.28 13.59 34.34
C PHE A 784 7.34 13.64 32.83
#